data_e1a2b93c325c9ccfcc9262ce7dbf7554
#
_entry.id   e1a2b93c325c9ccfcc9262ce7dbf7554
#
_cell.length_a   1.000
_cell.length_b   1.000
_cell.length_c   1.000
_cell.angle_alpha   90.00
_cell.angle_beta   90.00
_cell.angle_gamma   90.00
#
_symmetry.space_group_name_H-M   'P 1'
#
loop_
_entity.id
_entity.type
_entity.pdbx_description
1 polymer ?
#
loop_
_entity_poly.entity_id
_entity_poly.type
_entity_poly.pdbx_seq_one_letter_code
_entity_poly.pdbx_strand_id
1 'polypeptide(L)'
;MINAGSSICGAAANWCISAPGTAILSTIVSGDIQGRLEKTADYVRLLIDSQNPTYDYGLKTGTSMAAPHITGALGLLMERFPYLDNAQVRDVLLTTARDLGAAGVDPIYGWGMVDLRRAIEGYGSLRVDTNVVMNQRAGGLKVWEGDAWDDWTNDIGGPGTLTKSGIGWLRLSGDNSFNGAVLREGTLELNGSNTLTSAVDVQGGRFLLNGSLVSTTLTTTGGVSTVSASGVLKDGNLTVNGGVVSFNGMQTGGTTTVGSNGLLKGIGTLGSTRVDGTIAPGNSIGTLTINGDYVQGATGVYAAELAPGGHSDQLHVTGTATLGGTLVALPEPGIYYLGEQFNFIRADGGINGQFAKTDFSAFSPFLQFSLAYGTNGTRIDVARGASLASAATTPNQRAVAAAADLLAINQGLPRPLTQLFPQQVGGVLDGLSGELHAATPLALVEGSRYVRDAVLSRRAGAVAPGADAGDATGAWVQALGGNSRLDGNSNTARTEANSNGLLAGIDHEFSGWQVGVLAGTGRTDVKQQALRAKSKIDNTHFGAYASHNWGGLGLRGGVAWSKHKVKSTRDVDFAGFRDSLSARYNAHTRQALIEAGYRFGGPEAGLEPYLQVARVEVDLKQINERGGAAALHGKVDDTGTTIATAGLRFDKGLKASFQQDSWLHLRGGVGYRRASGDRSQLADLAFANSTTTFAVEGAPIADSAVVAELGLSAWLTPRQQLELGYSGQYGSESRDHSANMRWSVRF
;
A
#
# COMPACT_ATOMS: atom_id res chain seq x y z
N MET A 1 34.02 -48.72 45.56
CA MET A 1 33.83 -49.56 46.78
C MET A 1 33.35 -48.64 47.91
N ILE A 2 32.37 -49.07 48.66
CA ILE A 2 31.97 -48.40 49.90
C ILE A 2 33.09 -48.63 50.90
N ASN A 3 33.48 -47.59 51.63
CA ASN A 3 34.49 -47.67 52.66
C ASN A 3 33.99 -48.47 53.88
N ALA A 4 34.80 -49.26 54.48
CA ALA A 4 34.47 -49.94 55.75
C ALA A 4 34.09 -48.90 56.81
N GLY A 5 32.85 -48.82 57.26
CA GLY A 5 32.34 -47.80 58.17
C GLY A 5 31.42 -46.75 57.50
N SER A 6 31.26 -46.82 56.23
CA SER A 6 30.20 -46.02 55.52
C SER A 6 28.82 -46.67 55.70
N SER A 7 27.78 -45.89 55.98
CA SER A 7 26.39 -46.37 55.92
C SER A 7 25.98 -46.59 54.48
N ILE A 8 25.29 -47.70 54.23
CA ILE A 8 24.59 -47.96 52.96
C ILE A 8 23.31 -47.14 52.88
N CYS A 9 22.76 -46.90 51.67
CA CYS A 9 21.54 -46.13 51.43
C CYS A 9 20.29 -46.78 52.05
N GLY A 10 20.22 -48.15 52.09
CA GLY A 10 19.15 -48.88 52.69
C GLY A 10 17.76 -48.53 52.18
N ALA A 11 16.83 -48.34 53.10
CA ALA A 11 15.47 -47.93 52.76
C ALA A 11 15.36 -46.55 52.13
N ALA A 12 16.39 -45.71 52.25
CA ALA A 12 16.42 -44.37 51.68
C ALA A 12 17.02 -44.34 50.27
N ALA A 13 17.25 -45.47 49.60
CA ALA A 13 17.92 -45.59 48.31
C ALA A 13 17.38 -44.61 47.24
N ASN A 14 16.08 -44.40 47.17
CA ASN A 14 15.43 -43.46 46.23
C ASN A 14 15.80 -41.97 46.44
N TRP A 15 16.43 -41.65 47.56
CA TRP A 15 16.84 -40.27 47.94
C TRP A 15 18.34 -40.18 48.26
N CYS A 16 19.06 -41.24 48.02
CA CYS A 16 20.47 -41.42 48.36
C CYS A 16 21.32 -41.36 47.10
N ILE A 17 22.44 -40.68 47.20
CA ILE A 17 23.48 -40.58 46.17
C ILE A 17 24.85 -40.70 46.80
N SER A 18 25.78 -41.34 46.12
CA SER A 18 27.15 -41.48 46.54
C SER A 18 28.03 -40.35 46.05
N ALA A 19 29.03 -39.97 46.86
CA ALA A 19 30.03 -38.98 46.48
C ALA A 19 31.42 -39.37 47.01
N PRO A 20 32.53 -38.82 46.50
CA PRO A 20 33.85 -39.04 47.03
C PRO A 20 33.88 -38.68 48.53
N GLY A 21 34.33 -39.65 49.36
CA GLY A 21 34.39 -39.48 50.82
C GLY A 21 35.65 -40.09 51.44
N THR A 22 36.59 -40.58 50.63
CA THR A 22 37.85 -41.22 51.12
C THR A 22 39.05 -40.34 50.76
N ALA A 23 39.86 -40.04 51.78
CA ALA A 23 41.10 -39.25 51.66
C ALA A 23 40.83 -37.89 51.01
N ILE A 24 39.79 -37.21 51.48
CA ILE A 24 39.41 -35.88 50.97
C ILE A 24 40.31 -34.85 51.65
N LEU A 25 41.06 -34.12 50.83
CA LEU A 25 41.87 -32.99 51.24
C LEU A 25 41.04 -31.79 51.55
N SER A 26 41.11 -31.25 52.74
CA SER A 26 40.38 -30.03 53.12
C SER A 26 41.17 -29.26 54.19
N THR A 27 40.78 -28.04 54.44
CA THR A 27 41.31 -27.25 55.55
C THR A 27 40.95 -27.91 56.87
N ILE A 28 41.94 -28.04 57.78
CA ILE A 28 41.76 -28.56 59.13
C ILE A 28 42.28 -27.56 60.12
N VAL A 29 41.79 -27.66 61.34
CA VAL A 29 42.38 -27.05 62.50
C VAL A 29 42.99 -28.19 63.34
N SER A 30 44.25 -28.10 63.62
CA SER A 30 44.98 -29.06 64.48
C SER A 30 45.43 -28.38 65.74
N GLY A 31 45.71 -29.17 66.77
CA GLY A 31 46.03 -28.72 68.14
C GLY A 31 45.00 -29.23 69.14
N ASP A 32 45.12 -28.86 70.39
CA ASP A 32 44.17 -29.24 71.45
C ASP A 32 42.84 -28.49 71.22
N ILE A 33 41.90 -29.11 70.44
CA ILE A 33 40.57 -28.55 70.13
C ILE A 33 39.59 -29.21 71.10
N GLN A 34 39.05 -28.44 72.02
CA GLN A 34 37.89 -28.83 72.82
C GLN A 34 36.61 -28.18 72.13
N GLY A 35 35.90 -28.99 71.39
CA GLY A 35 34.65 -28.56 70.79
C GLY A 35 33.44 -28.70 71.76
N ARG A 36 32.80 -27.62 72.08
CA ARG A 36 31.49 -27.65 72.80
C ARG A 36 30.37 -27.18 71.91
N LEU A 37 29.30 -27.98 71.80
CA LEU A 37 28.07 -27.58 71.16
C LEU A 37 27.26 -26.66 72.09
N GLU A 38 27.07 -25.44 71.70
CA GLU A 38 26.10 -24.54 72.31
C GLU A 38 24.79 -24.60 71.53
N LYS A 39 23.71 -24.98 72.21
CA LYS A 39 22.42 -25.07 71.63
C LYS A 39 21.53 -24.02 72.30
N THR A 40 21.01 -23.07 71.51
CA THR A 40 20.00 -22.10 71.91
C THR A 40 18.65 -22.47 71.28
N ALA A 41 17.58 -21.72 71.58
CA ALA A 41 16.29 -21.94 70.95
C ALA A 41 16.33 -21.74 69.42
N ASP A 42 17.22 -20.87 68.95
CA ASP A 42 17.25 -20.41 67.56
C ASP A 42 18.37 -21.00 66.73
N TYR A 43 19.43 -21.51 67.34
CA TYR A 43 20.56 -22.07 66.58
C TYR A 43 21.39 -23.07 67.40
N VAL A 44 22.15 -23.88 66.71
CA VAL A 44 23.20 -24.74 67.28
C VAL A 44 24.49 -24.28 66.68
N ARG A 45 25.46 -23.90 67.51
CA ARG A 45 26.83 -23.57 67.09
C ARG A 45 27.89 -24.43 67.75
N LEU A 46 28.90 -24.74 67.05
CA LEU A 46 30.12 -25.37 67.62
C LEU A 46 31.07 -24.26 68.15
N LEU A 47 31.23 -24.20 69.42
CA LEU A 47 32.29 -23.38 70.02
C LEU A 47 33.58 -24.20 70.03
N ILE A 48 34.56 -23.65 69.37
CA ILE A 48 35.94 -24.24 69.37
C ILE A 48 36.77 -23.44 70.38
N ASP A 49 37.08 -24.05 71.46
CA ASP A 49 37.99 -23.50 72.44
C ASP A 49 39.37 -24.16 72.20
N SER A 50 40.32 -23.43 71.65
CA SER A 50 41.67 -23.93 71.40
C SER A 50 42.70 -22.95 71.90
N GLN A 51 43.63 -23.42 72.71
CA GLN A 51 44.70 -22.60 73.27
C GLN A 51 45.83 -22.28 72.29
N ASN A 52 45.93 -22.92 71.14
CA ASN A 52 46.88 -22.60 70.05
C ASN A 52 46.46 -23.36 68.80
N PRO A 53 45.43 -22.88 68.02
CA PRO A 53 45.02 -23.54 66.80
C PRO A 53 46.09 -23.38 65.70
N THR A 54 46.46 -24.47 65.08
CA THR A 54 47.25 -24.47 63.84
C THR A 54 46.28 -24.78 62.69
N TYR A 55 46.35 -23.97 61.63
CA TYR A 55 45.55 -24.14 60.42
C TYR A 55 46.38 -24.84 59.35
N ASP A 56 45.92 -25.96 58.87
CA ASP A 56 46.64 -26.79 57.90
C ASP A 56 45.65 -27.48 56.94
N TYR A 57 46.16 -28.27 56.04
CA TYR A 57 45.42 -29.17 55.18
C TYR A 57 45.57 -30.61 55.63
N GLY A 58 44.48 -31.33 55.68
CA GLY A 58 44.52 -32.75 56.07
C GLY A 58 43.53 -33.59 55.27
N LEU A 59 43.87 -34.88 55.16
CA LEU A 59 43.02 -35.86 54.53
C LEU A 59 42.02 -36.42 55.57
N LYS A 60 40.75 -36.39 55.25
CA LYS A 60 39.66 -36.98 56.06
C LYS A 60 38.92 -38.00 55.26
N THR A 61 38.36 -39.00 55.92
CA THR A 61 37.61 -40.08 55.34
C THR A 61 36.30 -40.24 56.10
N GLY A 62 35.18 -40.33 55.38
CA GLY A 62 33.84 -40.55 55.96
C GLY A 62 32.74 -39.98 55.10
N THR A 63 31.47 -40.34 55.37
CA THR A 63 30.27 -39.79 54.75
C THR A 63 30.10 -38.26 54.94
N SER A 64 30.69 -37.76 56.06
CA SER A 64 30.80 -36.33 56.37
C SER A 64 31.63 -35.56 55.34
N MET A 65 32.54 -36.21 54.62
CA MET A 65 33.34 -35.63 53.53
C MET A 65 32.64 -35.78 52.19
N ALA A 66 31.73 -36.74 52.00
CA ALA A 66 30.91 -36.92 50.83
C ALA A 66 29.76 -35.88 50.77
N ALA A 67 29.15 -35.56 51.90
CA ALA A 67 28.01 -34.63 51.96
C ALA A 67 28.30 -33.22 51.38
N PRO A 68 29.45 -32.56 51.72
CA PRO A 68 29.76 -31.26 51.12
C PRO A 68 30.01 -31.28 49.61
N HIS A 69 30.42 -32.42 49.04
CA HIS A 69 30.47 -32.58 47.58
C HIS A 69 29.08 -32.49 46.95
N ILE A 70 28.09 -33.13 47.61
CA ILE A 70 26.69 -33.05 47.14
C ILE A 70 26.12 -31.64 47.34
N THR A 71 26.43 -30.98 48.47
CA THR A 71 26.01 -29.61 48.74
C THR A 71 26.61 -28.64 47.68
N GLY A 72 27.88 -28.78 47.38
CA GLY A 72 28.52 -27.99 46.34
C GLY A 72 27.96 -28.28 44.94
N ALA A 73 27.69 -29.55 44.65
CA ALA A 73 27.04 -29.96 43.40
C ALA A 73 25.65 -29.32 43.21
N LEU A 74 24.83 -29.34 44.27
CA LEU A 74 23.50 -28.68 44.22
C LEU A 74 23.64 -27.17 44.03
N GLY A 75 24.59 -26.50 44.69
CA GLY A 75 24.86 -25.07 44.51
C GLY A 75 25.20 -24.74 43.06
N LEU A 76 26.09 -25.52 42.42
CA LEU A 76 26.43 -25.36 41.00
C LEU A 76 25.24 -25.60 40.07
N LEU A 77 24.40 -26.59 40.39
CA LEU A 77 23.20 -26.87 39.59
C LEU A 77 22.11 -25.80 39.75
N MET A 78 21.98 -25.21 40.96
CA MET A 78 21.08 -24.07 41.18
C MET A 78 21.52 -22.84 40.35
N GLU A 79 22.82 -22.60 40.26
CA GLU A 79 23.38 -21.56 39.40
C GLU A 79 23.16 -21.88 37.91
N ARG A 80 23.39 -23.16 37.53
CA ARG A 80 23.22 -23.62 36.13
C ARG A 80 21.77 -23.59 35.66
N PHE A 81 20.81 -23.93 36.54
CA PHE A 81 19.40 -24.02 36.22
C PHE A 81 18.56 -23.11 37.15
N PRO A 82 18.70 -21.78 37.04
CA PRO A 82 18.01 -20.86 37.96
C PRO A 82 16.47 -20.86 37.78
N TYR A 83 15.98 -21.49 36.75
CA TYR A 83 14.56 -21.65 36.45
C TYR A 83 13.97 -22.97 36.99
N LEU A 84 14.78 -23.87 37.53
CA LEU A 84 14.33 -25.10 38.19
C LEU A 84 14.18 -24.87 39.72
N ASP A 85 13.15 -25.47 40.27
CA ASP A 85 12.99 -25.47 41.74
C ASP A 85 13.96 -26.47 42.42
N ASN A 86 14.03 -26.43 43.75
CA ASN A 86 14.94 -27.27 44.53
C ASN A 86 14.69 -28.77 44.32
N ALA A 87 13.44 -29.20 44.14
CA ALA A 87 13.10 -30.59 43.89
C ALA A 87 13.57 -31.02 42.50
N GLN A 88 13.40 -30.15 41.52
CA GLN A 88 13.84 -30.35 40.15
C GLN A 88 15.37 -30.42 40.04
N VAL A 89 16.09 -29.52 40.70
CA VAL A 89 17.59 -29.54 40.76
C VAL A 89 18.07 -30.81 41.42
N ARG A 90 17.43 -31.25 42.52
CA ARG A 90 17.77 -32.55 43.16
C ARG A 90 17.54 -33.71 42.17
N ASP A 91 16.45 -33.73 41.45
CA ASP A 91 16.12 -34.79 40.49
C ASP A 91 17.10 -34.83 39.31
N VAL A 92 17.56 -33.66 38.83
CA VAL A 92 18.68 -33.59 37.88
C VAL A 92 19.91 -34.30 38.44
N LEU A 93 20.34 -33.97 39.69
CA LEU A 93 21.51 -34.57 40.32
C LEU A 93 21.38 -36.08 40.49
N LEU A 94 20.22 -36.56 40.96
CA LEU A 94 19.97 -37.99 41.18
C LEU A 94 19.95 -38.77 39.87
N THR A 95 19.19 -38.32 38.90
CA THR A 95 18.94 -39.06 37.64
C THR A 95 20.12 -39.08 36.68
N THR A 96 21.10 -38.22 36.90
CA THR A 96 22.35 -38.16 36.11
C THR A 96 23.53 -38.89 36.79
N ALA A 97 23.34 -39.40 38.00
CA ALA A 97 24.40 -40.15 38.71
C ALA A 97 24.88 -41.34 37.88
N ARG A 98 26.17 -41.64 38.00
CA ARG A 98 26.75 -42.83 37.38
C ARG A 98 26.40 -44.04 38.24
N ASP A 99 25.62 -44.95 37.66
CA ASP A 99 25.18 -46.15 38.33
C ASP A 99 26.33 -46.96 38.88
N LEU A 100 26.15 -47.48 40.09
CA LEU A 100 27.12 -48.31 40.83
C LEU A 100 26.38 -49.49 41.49
N GLY A 101 26.94 -50.66 41.42
CA GLY A 101 26.36 -51.86 42.05
C GLY A 101 25.38 -52.60 41.16
N ALA A 102 24.21 -52.90 41.67
CA ALA A 102 23.13 -53.47 40.88
C ALA A 102 22.56 -52.42 39.96
N ALA A 103 22.11 -52.81 38.76
CA ALA A 103 21.57 -51.86 37.79
C ALA A 103 20.39 -51.10 38.33
N GLY A 104 20.42 -49.75 38.21
CA GLY A 104 19.42 -48.83 38.73
C GLY A 104 19.64 -48.44 40.18
N VAL A 105 18.58 -48.00 40.85
CA VAL A 105 18.65 -47.57 42.27
C VAL A 105 18.75 -48.81 43.17
N ASP A 106 19.85 -48.89 43.93
CA ASP A 106 20.10 -50.05 44.81
C ASP A 106 20.29 -49.60 46.29
N PRO A 107 20.09 -50.55 47.24
CA PRO A 107 20.19 -50.26 48.66
C PRO A 107 21.59 -49.90 49.15
N ILE A 108 22.62 -50.09 48.34
CA ILE A 108 24.02 -49.88 48.71
C ILE A 108 24.44 -48.45 48.29
N TYR A 109 24.28 -48.14 47.02
CA TYR A 109 24.81 -46.90 46.43
C TYR A 109 23.73 -45.85 46.11
N GLY A 110 22.43 -46.18 46.32
CA GLY A 110 21.34 -45.33 45.93
C GLY A 110 21.28 -45.13 44.40
N TRP A 111 21.30 -43.92 43.95
CA TRP A 111 21.39 -43.57 42.53
C TRP A 111 22.79 -43.75 41.90
N GLY A 112 23.80 -44.09 42.72
CA GLY A 112 25.19 -44.20 42.27
C GLY A 112 26.03 -42.99 42.57
N MET A 113 27.17 -42.84 41.88
CA MET A 113 28.14 -41.77 42.08
C MET A 113 27.68 -40.48 41.39
N VAL A 114 27.71 -39.36 42.12
CA VAL A 114 27.47 -38.01 41.55
C VAL A 114 28.34 -37.78 40.31
N ASP A 115 27.70 -37.34 39.22
CA ASP A 115 28.35 -37.00 37.96
C ASP A 115 27.91 -35.60 37.53
N LEU A 116 28.67 -34.59 37.95
CA LEU A 116 28.37 -33.19 37.59
C LEU A 116 28.52 -32.92 36.10
N ARG A 117 29.40 -33.63 35.39
CA ARG A 117 29.55 -33.47 33.95
C ARG A 117 28.24 -33.79 33.21
N ARG A 118 27.54 -34.84 33.65
CA ARG A 118 26.23 -35.22 33.13
C ARG A 118 25.14 -34.31 33.67
N ALA A 119 25.19 -33.95 34.96
CA ALA A 119 24.15 -33.16 35.59
C ALA A 119 23.99 -31.74 34.99
N ILE A 120 25.09 -31.10 34.57
CA ILE A 120 25.05 -29.76 33.95
C ILE A 120 24.40 -29.76 32.54
N GLU A 121 24.21 -30.96 31.95
CA GLU A 121 23.60 -31.16 30.63
C GLU A 121 22.09 -31.40 30.68
N GLY A 122 21.45 -31.32 31.85
CA GLY A 122 20.01 -31.47 32.03
C GLY A 122 19.62 -32.78 32.74
N TYR A 123 18.35 -33.14 32.67
CA TYR A 123 17.86 -34.37 33.28
C TYR A 123 18.43 -35.64 32.64
N GLY A 124 18.56 -36.68 33.40
CA GLY A 124 18.77 -38.04 32.89
C GLY A 124 17.46 -38.85 32.84
N SER A 125 16.51 -38.53 33.69
CA SER A 125 15.17 -39.16 33.71
C SER A 125 14.11 -38.25 34.36
N LEU A 126 12.92 -38.21 33.81
CA LEU A 126 11.76 -37.59 34.42
C LEU A 126 11.06 -38.63 35.31
N ARG A 127 11.36 -38.63 36.59
CA ARG A 127 10.78 -39.59 37.56
C ARG A 127 9.32 -39.34 37.85
N VAL A 128 8.88 -38.09 37.73
CA VAL A 128 7.55 -37.58 37.96
C VAL A 128 7.22 -36.56 36.89
N ASP A 129 5.93 -36.23 36.73
CA ASP A 129 5.52 -35.13 35.89
C ASP A 129 6.23 -33.83 36.30
N THR A 130 6.92 -33.23 35.38
CA THR A 130 7.82 -32.12 35.61
C THR A 130 7.37 -30.89 34.82
N ASN A 131 7.08 -29.80 35.53
CA ASN A 131 6.73 -28.53 34.90
C ASN A 131 7.94 -27.59 34.94
N VAL A 132 8.52 -27.31 33.79
CA VAL A 132 9.64 -26.39 33.61
C VAL A 132 9.09 -25.02 33.25
N VAL A 133 9.13 -24.10 34.23
CA VAL A 133 8.69 -22.71 34.05
C VAL A 133 9.90 -21.85 33.72
N MET A 134 10.18 -21.67 32.43
CA MET A 134 11.38 -21.01 31.96
C MET A 134 11.15 -19.52 31.68
N ASN A 135 11.45 -18.67 32.68
CA ASN A 135 11.40 -17.21 32.55
C ASN A 135 12.79 -16.58 32.75
N GLN A 136 13.78 -17.38 32.97
CA GLN A 136 15.16 -16.98 33.23
C GLN A 136 16.13 -17.75 32.33
N ARG A 137 17.25 -17.13 32.05
CA ARG A 137 18.34 -17.71 31.27
C ARG A 137 19.05 -18.78 32.04
N ALA A 138 19.55 -19.81 31.36
CA ALA A 138 20.47 -20.79 31.92
C ALA A 138 21.77 -20.10 32.39
N GLY A 139 22.34 -20.61 33.47
CA GLY A 139 23.63 -20.16 34.01
C GLY A 139 24.85 -20.75 33.28
N GLY A 140 26.02 -20.29 33.65
CA GLY A 140 27.30 -20.75 33.11
C GLY A 140 27.63 -20.21 31.71
N LEU A 141 28.42 -20.98 30.95
CA LEU A 141 28.91 -20.59 29.63
C LEU A 141 27.87 -20.74 28.51
N LYS A 142 26.67 -21.26 28.77
CA LYS A 142 25.59 -21.34 27.77
C LYS A 142 24.98 -19.98 27.58
N VAL A 143 25.64 -19.13 26.81
CA VAL A 143 25.17 -17.80 26.39
C VAL A 143 24.53 -17.94 25.02
N TRP A 144 23.21 -17.74 24.97
CA TRP A 144 22.46 -17.92 23.75
C TRP A 144 21.60 -16.69 23.43
N GLU A 145 21.04 -16.69 22.25
CA GLU A 145 20.13 -15.63 21.80
C GLU A 145 18.87 -15.58 22.67
N GLY A 146 18.62 -14.44 23.31
CA GLY A 146 17.45 -14.18 24.14
C GLY A 146 17.69 -14.34 25.64
N ASP A 147 16.74 -13.81 26.41
CA ASP A 147 16.87 -13.68 27.89
C ASP A 147 16.55 -14.97 28.67
N ALA A 148 15.90 -15.98 28.03
CA ALA A 148 15.54 -17.24 28.65
C ALA A 148 15.72 -18.41 27.66
N TRP A 149 16.85 -19.14 27.77
CA TRP A 149 17.17 -20.22 26.85
C TRP A 149 18.00 -21.29 27.51
N ASP A 150 17.79 -22.58 27.18
CA ASP A 150 18.65 -23.70 27.55
C ASP A 150 18.58 -24.87 26.56
N ASP A 151 19.63 -25.70 26.59
CA ASP A 151 19.74 -26.92 25.82
C ASP A 151 20.10 -28.09 26.76
N TRP A 152 19.22 -29.09 26.86
CA TRP A 152 19.46 -30.33 27.54
C TRP A 152 19.95 -31.37 26.55
N THR A 153 21.19 -31.81 26.73
CA THR A 153 21.86 -32.71 25.78
C THR A 153 21.87 -34.16 26.22
N ASN A 154 21.43 -34.46 27.46
CA ASN A 154 21.27 -35.83 27.92
C ASN A 154 20.10 -36.54 27.20
N ASP A 155 20.23 -37.85 27.05
CA ASP A 155 19.11 -38.74 26.75
C ASP A 155 18.21 -38.83 27.99
N ILE A 156 16.97 -38.39 27.83
CA ILE A 156 16.01 -38.29 28.95
C ILE A 156 15.01 -39.40 28.88
N GLY A 157 15.04 -40.27 29.88
CA GLY A 157 14.04 -41.35 30.05
C GLY A 157 12.97 -41.02 31.11
N GLY A 158 12.24 -42.07 31.52
CA GLY A 158 11.38 -42.06 32.71
C GLY A 158 9.90 -41.92 32.46
N PRO A 159 9.10 -42.19 33.54
CA PRO A 159 7.64 -42.26 33.43
C PRO A 159 6.97 -40.90 33.49
N GLY A 160 7.66 -39.81 33.75
CA GLY A 160 7.07 -38.46 33.89
C GLY A 160 6.85 -37.77 32.57
N THR A 161 5.91 -36.85 32.56
CA THR A 161 5.57 -35.96 31.43
C THR A 161 6.30 -34.61 31.61
N LEU A 162 6.92 -34.10 30.55
CA LEU A 162 7.48 -32.76 30.52
C LEU A 162 6.40 -31.72 30.17
N THR A 163 6.10 -30.81 31.08
CA THR A 163 5.36 -29.62 30.75
C THR A 163 6.32 -28.43 30.63
N LYS A 164 6.31 -27.76 29.49
CA LYS A 164 7.09 -26.52 29.26
C LYS A 164 6.15 -25.32 29.35
N SER A 165 6.47 -24.43 30.28
CA SER A 165 5.75 -23.16 30.53
C SER A 165 6.75 -21.99 30.54
N GLY A 166 6.25 -20.75 30.63
CA GLY A 166 7.03 -19.52 30.59
C GLY A 166 7.58 -19.22 29.19
N ILE A 167 8.04 -17.99 28.98
CA ILE A 167 8.41 -17.41 27.67
C ILE A 167 9.66 -18.01 27.03
N GLY A 168 10.47 -18.71 27.81
CA GLY A 168 11.79 -19.17 27.38
C GLY A 168 11.76 -20.33 26.37
N TRP A 169 12.92 -20.59 25.82
CA TRP A 169 13.17 -21.64 24.83
C TRP A 169 13.96 -22.80 25.46
N LEU A 170 13.36 -23.99 25.51
CA LEU A 170 14.00 -25.22 25.92
C LEU A 170 14.22 -26.12 24.70
N ARG A 171 15.48 -26.48 24.48
CA ARG A 171 15.88 -27.47 23.47
C ARG A 171 16.20 -28.80 24.17
N LEU A 172 15.75 -29.91 23.59
CA LEU A 172 16.17 -31.26 23.97
C LEU A 172 16.96 -31.84 22.79
N SER A 173 18.27 -31.99 22.98
CA SER A 173 19.17 -32.45 21.92
C SER A 173 19.51 -33.95 22.01
N GLY A 174 19.24 -34.61 23.15
CA GLY A 174 19.40 -36.05 23.34
C GLY A 174 18.30 -36.90 22.74
N ASP A 175 18.49 -38.22 22.78
CA ASP A 175 17.47 -39.20 22.39
C ASP A 175 16.57 -39.48 23.59
N ASN A 176 15.29 -39.13 23.45
CA ASN A 176 14.39 -39.10 24.59
C ASN A 176 13.35 -40.24 24.55
N SER A 177 13.04 -40.80 25.75
CA SER A 177 12.09 -41.90 25.93
C SER A 177 11.18 -41.72 27.15
N PHE A 178 10.97 -40.50 27.61
CA PHE A 178 10.05 -40.15 28.70
C PHE A 178 8.57 -40.25 28.26
N ASN A 179 7.62 -40.08 29.20
CA ASN A 179 6.23 -40.34 28.90
C ASN A 179 5.66 -39.48 27.76
N GLY A 180 5.72 -38.16 27.86
CA GLY A 180 5.12 -37.26 26.86
C GLY A 180 5.49 -35.81 27.15
N ALA A 181 5.11 -34.90 26.25
CA ALA A 181 5.38 -33.50 26.40
C ALA A 181 4.14 -32.63 26.23
N VAL A 182 4.01 -31.58 27.05
CA VAL A 182 2.97 -30.54 26.95
C VAL A 182 3.65 -29.20 26.82
N LEU A 183 3.39 -28.48 25.74
CA LEU A 183 3.87 -27.12 25.56
C LEU A 183 2.71 -26.14 25.80
N ARG A 184 2.85 -25.26 26.80
CA ARG A 184 1.88 -24.21 27.11
C ARG A 184 2.33 -22.85 26.64
N GLU A 185 3.62 -22.52 26.83
CA GLU A 185 4.19 -21.21 26.51
C GLU A 185 5.66 -21.32 26.11
N GLY A 186 6.17 -20.29 25.43
CA GLY A 186 7.55 -20.19 24.96
C GLY A 186 7.85 -21.16 23.82
N THR A 187 9.06 -21.70 23.79
CA THR A 187 9.50 -22.62 22.75
C THR A 187 9.98 -23.95 23.34
N LEU A 188 9.51 -25.05 22.76
CA LEU A 188 10.07 -26.39 22.96
C LEU A 188 10.60 -26.91 21.64
N GLU A 189 11.86 -27.31 21.59
CA GLU A 189 12.54 -27.85 20.42
C GLU A 189 13.05 -29.28 20.69
N LEU A 190 12.76 -30.21 19.79
CA LEU A 190 13.20 -31.60 19.84
C LEU A 190 14.13 -31.86 18.66
N ASN A 191 15.41 -32.18 18.94
CA ASN A 191 16.44 -32.43 17.92
C ASN A 191 16.79 -33.91 17.76
N GLY A 192 16.83 -34.66 18.86
CA GLY A 192 17.19 -36.08 18.83
C GLY A 192 16.07 -37.00 18.35
N SER A 193 16.25 -38.29 18.59
CA SER A 193 15.21 -39.33 18.37
C SER A 193 14.31 -39.42 19.60
N ASN A 194 13.06 -39.10 19.47
CA ASN A 194 12.11 -39.04 20.57
C ASN A 194 11.06 -40.17 20.43
N THR A 195 11.16 -41.16 21.28
CA THR A 195 10.23 -42.29 21.39
C THR A 195 9.42 -42.14 22.67
N LEU A 196 8.40 -41.26 22.62
CA LEU A 196 7.57 -40.96 23.79
C LEU A 196 6.37 -41.93 23.87
N THR A 197 5.99 -42.35 25.09
CA THR A 197 4.86 -43.28 25.27
C THR A 197 3.50 -42.63 25.17
N SER A 198 3.44 -41.32 25.34
CA SER A 198 2.28 -40.45 25.16
C SER A 198 2.52 -39.37 24.15
N ALA A 199 1.50 -38.60 23.81
CA ALA A 199 1.58 -37.55 22.80
C ALA A 199 2.50 -36.38 23.18
N VAL A 200 2.96 -35.66 22.17
CA VAL A 200 3.38 -34.26 22.29
C VAL A 200 2.16 -33.39 22.05
N ASP A 201 1.71 -32.67 23.09
CA ASP A 201 0.52 -31.80 23.06
C ASP A 201 0.95 -30.32 23.09
N VAL A 202 0.70 -29.62 22.00
CA VAL A 202 1.00 -28.19 21.85
C VAL A 202 -0.28 -27.39 22.06
N GLN A 203 -0.40 -26.84 23.27
CA GLN A 203 -1.55 -26.04 23.69
C GLN A 203 -1.32 -24.53 23.40
N GLY A 204 -0.06 -24.08 23.33
CA GLY A 204 0.35 -22.71 23.05
C GLY A 204 1.83 -22.63 22.73
N GLY A 205 2.37 -21.43 22.55
CA GLY A 205 3.78 -21.22 22.25
C GLY A 205 4.20 -21.75 20.87
N ARG A 206 5.47 -22.12 20.76
CA ARG A 206 6.11 -22.56 19.52
C ARG A 206 6.80 -23.92 19.73
N PHE A 207 6.36 -24.92 19.01
CA PHE A 207 6.99 -26.23 18.98
C PHE A 207 7.85 -26.39 17.71
N LEU A 208 9.06 -26.92 17.85
CA LEU A 208 9.98 -27.19 16.74
C LEU A 208 10.41 -28.67 16.80
N LEU A 209 10.18 -29.37 15.70
CA LEU A 209 10.71 -30.74 15.50
C LEU A 209 11.77 -30.69 14.40
N ASN A 210 13.02 -30.83 14.79
CA ASN A 210 14.16 -30.96 13.87
C ASN A 210 14.68 -32.40 13.80
N GLY A 211 14.44 -33.19 14.86
CA GLY A 211 14.75 -34.61 14.93
C GLY A 211 13.56 -35.50 14.54
N SER A 212 13.39 -36.62 15.24
CA SER A 212 12.28 -37.52 14.98
C SER A 212 11.36 -37.71 16.18
N LEU A 213 10.07 -37.87 15.90
CA LEU A 213 9.07 -38.50 16.81
C LEU A 213 8.76 -39.86 16.29
N VAL A 214 8.99 -40.91 17.10
CA VAL A 214 8.79 -42.28 16.71
C VAL A 214 7.61 -42.86 17.47
N SER A 215 6.63 -43.39 16.74
CA SER A 215 5.40 -43.99 17.29
C SER A 215 4.61 -43.07 18.23
N THR A 216 4.82 -41.76 18.10
CA THR A 216 4.30 -40.71 18.97
C THR A 216 3.37 -39.81 18.19
N THR A 217 2.20 -39.49 18.74
CA THR A 217 1.27 -38.52 18.14
C THR A 217 1.74 -37.06 18.47
N LEU A 218 1.80 -36.22 17.44
CA LEU A 218 1.91 -34.77 17.60
C LEU A 218 0.51 -34.17 17.52
N THR A 219 0.05 -33.55 18.61
CA THR A 219 -1.24 -32.85 18.68
C THR A 219 -0.98 -31.37 18.84
N THR A 220 -1.62 -30.54 18.03
CA THR A 220 -1.61 -29.07 18.15
C THR A 220 -3.04 -28.60 18.36
N THR A 221 -3.30 -27.98 19.54
CA THR A 221 -4.59 -27.41 19.91
C THR A 221 -4.52 -25.89 19.96
N GLY A 222 -3.31 -25.32 20.00
CA GLY A 222 -3.01 -23.89 19.97
C GLY A 222 -1.55 -23.62 19.63
N GLY A 223 -1.18 -22.35 19.47
CA GLY A 223 0.19 -21.95 19.13
C GLY A 223 0.63 -22.36 17.72
N VAL A 224 1.94 -22.57 17.56
CA VAL A 224 2.54 -22.88 16.25
C VAL A 224 3.48 -24.07 16.39
N SER A 225 3.23 -25.12 15.62
CA SER A 225 4.11 -26.27 15.48
C SER A 225 4.83 -26.24 14.13
N THR A 226 6.14 -26.38 14.14
CA THR A 226 6.96 -26.45 12.93
C THR A 226 7.70 -27.79 12.91
N VAL A 227 7.44 -28.59 11.91
CA VAL A 227 8.26 -29.75 11.55
C VAL A 227 9.21 -29.28 10.46
N SER A 228 10.49 -29.22 10.77
CA SER A 228 11.51 -28.73 9.81
C SER A 228 11.74 -29.74 8.68
N ALA A 229 12.53 -29.35 7.68
CA ALA A 229 12.86 -30.26 6.57
C ALA A 229 13.59 -31.54 7.01
N SER A 230 14.30 -31.50 8.13
CA SER A 230 14.93 -32.68 8.75
C SER A 230 14.01 -33.42 9.73
N GLY A 231 12.87 -32.80 10.10
CA GLY A 231 11.92 -33.37 11.07
C GLY A 231 11.16 -34.57 10.51
N VAL A 232 11.05 -35.63 11.32
CA VAL A 232 10.38 -36.88 10.90
C VAL A 232 9.34 -37.28 11.94
N LEU A 233 8.10 -37.55 11.47
CA LEU A 233 7.10 -38.30 12.21
C LEU A 233 7.15 -39.74 11.69
N LYS A 234 7.70 -40.65 12.48
CA LYS A 234 7.81 -42.07 12.11
C LYS A 234 6.77 -42.87 12.85
N ASP A 235 5.85 -43.51 12.11
CA ASP A 235 4.76 -44.33 12.64
C ASP A 235 3.88 -43.60 13.67
N GLY A 236 3.81 -42.26 13.56
CA GLY A 236 3.08 -41.36 14.44
C GLY A 236 2.02 -40.58 13.68
N ASN A 237 0.95 -40.19 14.38
CA ASN A 237 -0.13 -39.38 13.82
C ASN A 237 0.16 -37.87 14.00
N LEU A 238 -0.37 -37.07 13.09
CA LEU A 238 -0.45 -35.63 13.25
C LEU A 238 -1.92 -35.22 13.43
N THR A 239 -2.22 -34.52 14.52
CA THR A 239 -3.56 -33.99 14.82
C THR A 239 -3.48 -32.48 15.00
N VAL A 240 -4.22 -31.72 14.18
CA VAL A 240 -4.22 -30.26 14.18
C VAL A 240 -5.64 -29.79 14.53
N ASN A 241 -5.95 -29.71 15.81
CA ASN A 241 -7.28 -29.31 16.28
C ASN A 241 -7.46 -27.80 16.44
N GLY A 242 -6.33 -27.05 16.44
CA GLY A 242 -6.26 -25.59 16.55
C GLY A 242 -4.83 -25.12 16.32
N GLY A 243 -4.64 -23.79 16.22
CA GLY A 243 -3.34 -23.21 15.93
C GLY A 243 -2.86 -23.50 14.50
N VAL A 244 -1.55 -23.44 14.30
CA VAL A 244 -0.91 -23.58 12.98
C VAL A 244 0.14 -24.65 13.01
N VAL A 245 0.11 -25.58 12.04
CA VAL A 245 1.20 -26.53 11.79
C VAL A 245 1.85 -26.21 10.45
N SER A 246 3.15 -25.90 10.48
CA SER A 246 3.99 -25.79 9.28
C SER A 246 4.80 -27.09 9.13
N PHE A 247 4.38 -27.95 8.20
CA PHE A 247 4.98 -29.27 8.01
C PHE A 247 5.88 -29.27 6.77
N ASN A 248 7.20 -29.25 7.01
CA ASN A 248 8.20 -29.23 5.94
C ASN A 248 9.03 -30.54 5.88
N GLY A 249 8.82 -31.44 6.83
CA GLY A 249 9.52 -32.71 6.98
C GLY A 249 8.80 -33.87 6.33
N MET A 250 8.97 -35.04 6.92
CA MET A 250 8.42 -36.32 6.41
C MET A 250 7.61 -37.03 7.48
N GLN A 251 6.41 -37.46 7.13
CA GLN A 251 5.64 -38.43 7.90
C GLN A 251 5.73 -39.80 7.19
N THR A 252 6.26 -40.79 7.91
CA THR A 252 6.34 -42.18 7.41
C THR A 252 5.46 -43.07 8.28
N GLY A 253 4.39 -43.59 7.73
CA GLY A 253 3.31 -44.22 8.49
C GLY A 253 2.42 -43.21 9.23
N GLY A 254 1.36 -43.72 9.84
CA GLY A 254 0.38 -42.87 10.52
C GLY A 254 -0.50 -42.02 9.59
N THR A 255 -1.36 -41.25 10.19
CA THR A 255 -2.34 -40.39 9.51
C THR A 255 -2.27 -38.94 9.99
N THR A 256 -2.76 -38.02 9.15
CA THR A 256 -2.91 -36.63 9.49
C THR A 256 -4.38 -36.23 9.54
N THR A 257 -4.80 -35.54 10.61
CA THR A 257 -6.16 -34.99 10.75
C THR A 257 -6.08 -33.51 11.08
N VAL A 258 -6.81 -32.70 10.31
CA VAL A 258 -6.96 -31.26 10.54
C VAL A 258 -8.39 -30.98 10.96
N GLY A 259 -8.61 -30.69 12.23
CA GLY A 259 -9.90 -30.31 12.79
C GLY A 259 -10.32 -28.90 12.40
N SER A 260 -11.58 -28.56 12.63
CA SER A 260 -12.23 -27.32 12.13
C SER A 260 -11.50 -26.00 12.45
N ASN A 261 -10.73 -25.95 13.52
CA ASN A 261 -9.99 -24.77 13.93
C ASN A 261 -8.48 -24.84 13.63
N GLY A 262 -8.02 -25.92 13.00
CA GLY A 262 -6.64 -26.14 12.66
C GLY A 262 -6.26 -25.57 11.29
N LEU A 263 -5.02 -25.08 11.19
CA LEU A 263 -4.38 -24.70 9.93
C LEU A 263 -3.13 -25.55 9.69
N LEU A 264 -3.13 -26.31 8.61
CA LEU A 264 -1.98 -27.07 8.14
C LEU A 264 -1.39 -26.45 6.89
N LYS A 265 -0.09 -26.16 6.90
CA LYS A 265 0.66 -25.68 5.73
C LYS A 265 2.04 -26.30 5.64
N GLY A 266 2.77 -26.02 4.57
CA GLY A 266 4.16 -26.47 4.37
C GLY A 266 4.39 -27.17 3.04
N ILE A 267 5.61 -27.69 2.89
CA ILE A 267 6.12 -28.31 1.66
C ILE A 267 6.59 -29.75 1.88
N GLY A 268 6.27 -30.34 3.02
CA GLY A 268 6.70 -31.69 3.39
C GLY A 268 5.85 -32.80 2.75
N THR A 269 6.06 -34.02 3.27
CA THR A 269 5.29 -35.20 2.88
C THR A 269 4.54 -35.73 4.09
N LEU A 270 3.23 -35.84 3.99
CA LEU A 270 2.31 -36.36 5.00
C LEU A 270 1.79 -37.74 4.62
N GLY A 271 1.31 -38.50 5.58
CA GLY A 271 0.50 -39.72 5.33
C GLY A 271 -0.92 -39.36 4.88
N SER A 272 -1.79 -40.40 4.79
CA SER A 272 -3.21 -40.17 4.47
C SER A 272 -3.79 -39.05 5.34
N THR A 273 -4.44 -38.08 4.71
CA THR A 273 -4.80 -36.83 5.35
C THR A 273 -6.29 -36.52 5.20
N ARG A 274 -6.95 -36.22 6.34
CA ARG A 274 -8.31 -35.72 6.41
C ARG A 274 -8.32 -34.25 6.89
N VAL A 275 -9.05 -33.37 6.21
CA VAL A 275 -9.13 -31.95 6.49
C VAL A 275 -10.59 -31.52 6.67
N ASP A 276 -10.95 -31.15 7.89
CA ASP A 276 -12.21 -30.48 8.24
C ASP A 276 -11.96 -29.00 8.62
N GLY A 277 -10.67 -28.59 8.80
CA GLY A 277 -10.18 -27.23 8.98
C GLY A 277 -9.57 -26.65 7.70
N THR A 278 -8.42 -26.01 7.82
CA THR A 278 -7.76 -25.37 6.67
C THR A 278 -6.46 -26.07 6.30
N ILE A 279 -6.30 -26.34 5.00
CA ILE A 279 -5.03 -26.75 4.40
C ILE A 279 -4.57 -25.67 3.41
N ALA A 280 -3.29 -25.27 3.53
CA ALA A 280 -2.65 -24.28 2.68
C ALA A 280 -1.29 -24.83 2.22
N PRO A 281 -1.21 -25.58 1.12
CA PRO A 281 0.05 -26.10 0.61
C PRO A 281 1.06 -24.98 0.37
N GLY A 282 2.34 -25.24 0.65
CA GLY A 282 3.38 -24.22 0.49
C GLY A 282 3.73 -23.45 1.77
N ASN A 283 4.81 -22.69 1.67
CA ASN A 283 5.19 -21.61 2.63
C ASN A 283 5.15 -20.22 1.95
N SER A 284 4.83 -20.18 0.73
CA SER A 284 4.56 -19.33 -0.38
C SER A 284 4.24 -20.31 -1.51
N ILE A 285 4.37 -19.95 -2.79
CA ILE A 285 4.13 -20.96 -3.83
C ILE A 285 5.00 -22.22 -3.63
N GLY A 286 4.37 -23.35 -3.40
CA GLY A 286 5.06 -24.60 -3.10
C GLY A 286 4.18 -25.84 -3.24
N THR A 287 4.76 -27.02 -2.98
CA THR A 287 4.06 -28.29 -3.09
C THR A 287 4.05 -29.01 -1.75
N LEU A 288 2.85 -29.37 -1.26
CA LEU A 288 2.65 -30.28 -0.15
C LEU A 288 2.29 -31.65 -0.70
N THR A 289 2.95 -32.71 -0.25
CA THR A 289 2.70 -34.06 -0.72
C THR A 289 1.92 -34.88 0.30
N ILE A 290 0.90 -35.62 -0.15
CA ILE A 290 0.18 -36.60 0.64
C ILE A 290 0.54 -37.99 0.09
N ASN A 291 1.30 -38.76 0.86
CA ASN A 291 1.62 -40.12 0.54
C ASN A 291 0.51 -41.06 1.06
N GLY A 292 -0.56 -41.18 0.30
CA GLY A 292 -1.81 -41.86 0.62
C GLY A 292 -3.00 -41.09 0.10
N ASP A 293 -4.15 -41.27 0.73
CA ASP A 293 -5.41 -40.64 0.33
C ASP A 293 -5.61 -39.29 1.00
N TYR A 294 -6.27 -38.40 0.29
CA TYR A 294 -6.68 -37.08 0.78
C TYR A 294 -8.21 -36.97 0.83
N VAL A 295 -8.75 -36.55 1.96
CA VAL A 295 -10.18 -36.32 2.12
C VAL A 295 -10.41 -34.91 2.67
N GLN A 296 -11.04 -34.05 1.90
CA GLN A 296 -11.52 -32.74 2.40
C GLN A 296 -13.00 -32.86 2.78
N GLY A 297 -13.29 -32.63 4.07
CA GLY A 297 -14.64 -32.68 4.60
C GLY A 297 -15.49 -31.48 4.17
N ALA A 298 -16.78 -31.51 4.52
CA ALA A 298 -17.74 -30.48 4.14
C ALA A 298 -17.42 -29.07 4.73
N THR A 299 -16.71 -29.01 5.85
CA THR A 299 -16.26 -27.76 6.49
C THR A 299 -14.83 -27.40 6.11
N GLY A 300 -14.12 -28.29 5.44
CA GLY A 300 -12.72 -28.10 5.07
C GLY A 300 -12.53 -26.93 4.12
N VAL A 301 -11.42 -26.23 4.29
CA VAL A 301 -11.00 -25.12 3.43
C VAL A 301 -9.65 -25.45 2.80
N TYR A 302 -9.60 -25.40 1.48
CA TYR A 302 -8.36 -25.42 0.71
C TYR A 302 -7.99 -23.98 0.35
N ALA A 303 -6.93 -23.45 0.92
CA ALA A 303 -6.40 -22.15 0.58
C ALA A 303 -5.27 -22.32 -0.46
N ALA A 304 -5.46 -21.76 -1.65
CA ALA A 304 -4.50 -21.80 -2.75
C ALA A 304 -3.92 -20.43 -3.01
N GLU A 305 -2.62 -20.24 -2.86
CA GLU A 305 -1.92 -19.05 -3.35
C GLU A 305 -1.73 -19.19 -4.87
N LEU A 306 -2.10 -18.12 -5.59
CA LEU A 306 -1.93 -18.03 -7.04
C LEU A 306 -0.98 -16.91 -7.35
N ALA A 307 0.01 -17.13 -8.21
CA ALA A 307 0.94 -16.12 -8.69
C ALA A 307 0.85 -15.96 -10.21
N PRO A 308 1.03 -14.74 -10.75
CA PRO A 308 1.01 -14.51 -12.19
C PRO A 308 1.95 -15.45 -12.96
N GLY A 309 1.56 -15.83 -14.17
CA GLY A 309 2.32 -16.77 -15.00
C GLY A 309 1.89 -18.22 -14.83
N GLY A 310 0.72 -18.49 -14.20
CA GLY A 310 0.16 -19.84 -14.03
C GLY A 310 0.78 -20.62 -12.88
N HIS A 311 1.50 -19.95 -11.97
CA HIS A 311 2.08 -20.56 -10.78
C HIS A 311 1.07 -20.59 -9.64
N SER A 312 1.01 -21.70 -8.92
CA SER A 312 0.12 -21.88 -7.76
C SER A 312 0.72 -22.83 -6.74
N ASP A 313 0.23 -22.74 -5.52
CA ASP A 313 0.38 -23.82 -4.57
C ASP A 313 -0.16 -25.12 -5.12
N GLN A 314 0.51 -26.22 -4.79
CA GLN A 314 0.13 -27.54 -5.27
C GLN A 314 -0.03 -28.53 -4.12
N LEU A 315 -1.09 -29.34 -4.20
CA LEU A 315 -1.25 -30.53 -3.41
C LEU A 315 -1.03 -31.77 -4.34
N HIS A 316 0.02 -32.53 -4.07
CA HIS A 316 0.26 -33.81 -4.76
C HIS A 316 -0.18 -34.93 -3.87
N VAL A 317 -1.15 -35.74 -4.33
CA VAL A 317 -1.71 -36.87 -3.62
C VAL A 317 -1.34 -38.16 -4.39
N THR A 318 -0.63 -39.08 -3.76
CA THR A 318 -0.25 -40.36 -4.42
C THR A 318 -1.42 -41.34 -4.52
N GLY A 319 -2.38 -41.25 -3.61
CA GLY A 319 -3.64 -41.98 -3.64
C GLY A 319 -4.78 -41.20 -4.29
N THR A 320 -5.98 -41.40 -3.80
CA THR A 320 -7.18 -40.71 -4.26
C THR A 320 -7.37 -39.38 -3.49
N ALA A 321 -7.88 -38.36 -4.18
CA ALA A 321 -8.32 -37.13 -3.56
C ALA A 321 -9.85 -37.03 -3.59
N THR A 322 -10.48 -37.00 -2.42
CA THR A 322 -11.91 -36.69 -2.28
C THR A 322 -12.11 -35.27 -1.87
N LEU A 323 -12.73 -34.48 -2.75
CA LEU A 323 -12.91 -33.02 -2.58
C LEU A 323 -14.30 -32.70 -2.02
N GLY A 324 -14.35 -31.73 -1.13
CA GLY A 324 -15.54 -31.14 -0.52
C GLY A 324 -15.26 -29.78 0.02
N GLY A 325 -16.16 -29.19 0.80
CA GLY A 325 -15.93 -27.90 1.48
C GLY A 325 -15.70 -26.73 0.54
N THR A 326 -14.74 -25.86 0.88
CA THR A 326 -14.50 -24.57 0.19
C THR A 326 -13.08 -24.50 -0.39
N LEU A 327 -12.96 -23.98 -1.61
CA LEU A 327 -11.71 -23.48 -2.16
C LEU A 327 -11.66 -21.96 -1.94
N VAL A 328 -10.59 -21.45 -1.35
CA VAL A 328 -10.27 -20.03 -1.25
C VAL A 328 -8.99 -19.79 -2.05
N ALA A 329 -9.03 -18.90 -3.03
CA ALA A 329 -7.85 -18.53 -3.80
C ALA A 329 -7.32 -17.15 -3.32
N LEU A 330 -6.02 -17.08 -3.12
CA LEU A 330 -5.32 -15.89 -2.60
C LEU A 330 -4.33 -15.39 -3.65
N PRO A 331 -4.41 -14.09 -4.03
CA PRO A 331 -3.49 -13.53 -5.03
C PRO A 331 -2.13 -13.18 -4.44
N GLU A 332 -1.06 -13.63 -5.09
CA GLU A 332 0.24 -13.01 -4.99
C GLU A 332 0.28 -11.72 -5.84
N PRO A 333 1.08 -10.72 -5.47
CA PRO A 333 1.15 -9.46 -6.21
C PRO A 333 1.56 -9.64 -7.67
N GLY A 334 0.80 -9.05 -8.60
CA GLY A 334 1.13 -9.04 -10.02
C GLY A 334 -0.08 -8.94 -10.94
N ILE A 335 0.13 -9.17 -12.23
CA ILE A 335 -0.89 -9.09 -13.29
C ILE A 335 -1.31 -10.49 -13.71
N TYR A 336 -2.57 -10.82 -13.52
CA TYR A 336 -3.20 -12.09 -13.95
C TYR A 336 -3.73 -11.94 -15.37
N TYR A 337 -3.25 -12.80 -16.28
CA TYR A 337 -3.63 -12.72 -17.69
C TYR A 337 -4.88 -13.54 -17.97
N LEU A 338 -5.68 -13.05 -18.89
CA LEU A 338 -6.80 -13.82 -19.41
C LEU A 338 -6.26 -15.05 -20.18
N GLY A 339 -6.81 -16.24 -19.88
CA GLY A 339 -6.34 -17.51 -20.42
C GLY A 339 -5.26 -18.18 -19.58
N GLU A 340 -4.82 -17.60 -18.48
CA GLU A 340 -3.94 -18.29 -17.52
C GLU A 340 -4.65 -19.47 -16.89
N GLN A 341 -3.86 -20.48 -16.54
CA GLN A 341 -4.31 -21.74 -15.94
C GLN A 341 -3.43 -22.07 -14.75
N PHE A 342 -4.04 -22.34 -13.60
CA PHE A 342 -3.36 -22.70 -12.35
C PHE A 342 -3.73 -24.13 -11.97
N ASN A 343 -2.77 -25.04 -12.09
CA ASN A 343 -2.94 -26.42 -11.63
C ASN A 343 -2.59 -26.49 -10.15
N PHE A 344 -3.53 -26.84 -9.27
CA PHE A 344 -3.34 -26.76 -7.82
C PHE A 344 -3.54 -28.07 -7.06
N ILE A 345 -4.23 -29.07 -7.63
CA ILE A 345 -4.28 -30.43 -7.08
C ILE A 345 -3.94 -31.43 -8.19
N ARG A 346 -3.07 -32.38 -7.85
CA ARG A 346 -2.81 -33.59 -8.64
C ARG A 346 -3.00 -34.79 -7.74
N ALA A 347 -3.78 -35.78 -8.18
CA ALA A 347 -3.99 -37.04 -7.48
C ALA A 347 -3.72 -38.22 -8.44
N ASP A 348 -2.73 -39.07 -8.12
CA ASP A 348 -2.33 -40.14 -9.00
C ASP A 348 -3.40 -41.26 -9.03
N GLY A 349 -4.12 -41.45 -7.92
CA GLY A 349 -5.27 -42.36 -7.81
C GLY A 349 -6.61 -41.80 -8.30
N GLY A 350 -6.62 -40.53 -8.76
CA GLY A 350 -7.82 -39.86 -9.26
C GLY A 350 -8.51 -38.94 -8.27
N ILE A 351 -9.41 -38.09 -8.79
CA ILE A 351 -10.16 -37.11 -8.03
C ILE A 351 -11.64 -37.50 -7.97
N ASN A 352 -12.20 -37.51 -6.76
CA ASN A 352 -13.61 -37.73 -6.48
C ASN A 352 -14.23 -36.45 -5.86
N GLY A 353 -15.51 -36.20 -6.18
CA GLY A 353 -16.22 -35.04 -5.64
C GLY A 353 -15.76 -33.72 -6.23
N GLN A 354 -16.23 -32.64 -5.64
CA GLN A 354 -15.95 -31.25 -6.04
C GLN A 354 -16.01 -30.34 -4.81
N PHE A 355 -15.37 -29.20 -4.85
CA PHE A 355 -15.58 -28.17 -3.85
C PHE A 355 -17.03 -27.67 -3.88
N ALA A 356 -17.67 -27.61 -2.74
CA ALA A 356 -19.04 -27.13 -2.61
C ALA A 356 -19.14 -25.61 -2.81
N LYS A 357 -18.06 -24.89 -2.51
CA LYS A 357 -17.95 -23.42 -2.64
C LYS A 357 -16.58 -23.02 -3.16
N THR A 358 -16.55 -21.89 -3.84
CA THR A 358 -15.30 -21.23 -4.27
C THR A 358 -15.32 -19.77 -3.85
N ASP A 359 -14.19 -19.26 -3.38
CA ASP A 359 -14.01 -17.86 -3.02
C ASP A 359 -12.80 -17.28 -3.78
N PHE A 360 -13.09 -16.37 -4.69
CA PHE A 360 -12.15 -15.58 -5.46
C PHE A 360 -12.28 -14.08 -5.15
N SER A 361 -12.93 -13.70 -4.04
CA SER A 361 -13.23 -12.31 -3.70
C SER A 361 -11.99 -11.44 -3.48
N ALA A 362 -10.83 -12.05 -3.23
CA ALA A 362 -9.55 -11.37 -3.13
C ALA A 362 -9.03 -10.85 -4.48
N PHE A 363 -9.58 -11.34 -5.60
CA PHE A 363 -9.22 -10.91 -6.95
C PHE A 363 -10.17 -9.81 -7.45
N SER A 364 -9.72 -9.12 -8.49
CA SER A 364 -10.54 -8.15 -9.20
C SER A 364 -11.80 -8.82 -9.79
N PRO A 365 -13.00 -8.20 -9.66
CA PRO A 365 -14.23 -8.73 -10.27
C PRO A 365 -14.23 -8.63 -11.80
N PHE A 366 -13.28 -7.92 -12.40
CA PHE A 366 -13.10 -7.85 -13.86
C PHE A 366 -12.36 -9.07 -14.42
N LEU A 367 -11.88 -9.96 -13.53
CA LEU A 367 -11.43 -11.31 -13.82
C LEU A 367 -12.49 -12.32 -13.34
N GLN A 368 -12.73 -13.33 -14.13
CA GLN A 368 -13.55 -14.47 -13.74
C GLN A 368 -12.68 -15.71 -13.61
N PHE A 369 -12.71 -16.31 -12.45
CA PHE A 369 -12.02 -17.58 -12.17
C PHE A 369 -13.05 -18.71 -12.21
N SER A 370 -12.71 -19.78 -12.87
CA SER A 370 -13.54 -21.00 -12.97
C SER A 370 -12.73 -22.25 -12.74
N LEU A 371 -13.33 -23.23 -12.03
CA LEU A 371 -12.70 -24.50 -11.76
C LEU A 371 -12.97 -25.49 -12.90
N ALA A 372 -11.92 -26.20 -13.31
CA ALA A 372 -12.01 -27.35 -14.18
C ALA A 372 -11.51 -28.60 -13.45
N TYR A 373 -12.30 -29.66 -13.48
CA TYR A 373 -12.00 -30.92 -12.86
C TYR A 373 -11.63 -31.95 -13.94
N GLY A 374 -10.43 -32.48 -13.86
CA GLY A 374 -9.97 -33.62 -14.68
C GLY A 374 -9.92 -34.90 -13.84
N THR A 375 -9.59 -36.01 -14.47
CA THR A 375 -9.51 -37.33 -13.80
C THR A 375 -8.47 -37.31 -12.66
N ASN A 376 -7.32 -36.72 -12.92
CA ASN A 376 -6.17 -36.75 -12.00
C ASN A 376 -5.70 -35.34 -11.57
N GLY A 377 -6.43 -34.27 -11.93
CA GLY A 377 -6.00 -32.90 -11.60
C GLY A 377 -7.14 -31.91 -11.62
N THR A 378 -7.00 -30.86 -10.86
CA THR A 378 -7.88 -29.69 -10.89
C THR A 378 -7.10 -28.45 -11.29
N ARG A 379 -7.75 -27.57 -12.01
CA ARG A 379 -7.15 -26.28 -12.39
C ARG A 379 -8.16 -25.14 -12.26
N ILE A 380 -7.64 -23.96 -12.12
CA ILE A 380 -8.38 -22.70 -12.20
C ILE A 380 -8.06 -22.06 -13.54
N ASP A 381 -9.08 -21.73 -14.32
CA ASP A 381 -8.99 -20.99 -15.58
C ASP A 381 -9.39 -19.55 -15.36
N VAL A 382 -8.64 -18.58 -15.98
CA VAL A 382 -8.90 -17.16 -15.87
C VAL A 382 -9.55 -16.64 -17.14
N ALA A 383 -10.72 -16.05 -17.02
CA ALA A 383 -11.47 -15.42 -18.10
C ALA A 383 -11.80 -13.96 -17.76
N ARG A 384 -12.41 -13.24 -18.73
CA ARG A 384 -12.95 -11.91 -18.47
C ARG A 384 -14.16 -11.99 -17.55
N GLY A 385 -14.18 -11.23 -16.49
CA GLY A 385 -15.28 -11.10 -15.54
C GLY A 385 -16.25 -9.97 -15.89
N ALA A 386 -16.61 -9.15 -14.93
CA ALA A 386 -17.52 -8.01 -15.13
C ALA A 386 -16.93 -6.99 -16.12
N SER A 387 -17.78 -6.23 -16.80
CA SER A 387 -17.33 -5.12 -17.65
C SER A 387 -16.87 -3.93 -16.78
N LEU A 388 -15.85 -3.20 -17.23
CA LEU A 388 -15.43 -1.95 -16.60
C LEU A 388 -16.56 -0.93 -16.55
N ALA A 389 -17.44 -0.95 -17.56
CA ALA A 389 -18.62 -0.09 -17.64
C ALA A 389 -19.59 -0.29 -16.46
N SER A 390 -19.61 -1.47 -15.84
CA SER A 390 -20.45 -1.74 -14.66
C SER A 390 -20.04 -0.95 -13.41
N ALA A 391 -18.78 -0.51 -13.33
CA ALA A 391 -18.24 0.28 -12.24
C ALA A 391 -18.12 1.78 -12.58
N ALA A 392 -18.46 2.18 -13.81
CA ALA A 392 -18.41 3.56 -14.25
C ALA A 392 -19.65 4.34 -13.78
N THR A 393 -19.45 5.51 -13.18
CA THR A 393 -20.52 6.32 -12.59
C THR A 393 -20.94 7.50 -13.45
N THR A 394 -20.00 8.08 -14.20
CA THR A 394 -20.27 9.27 -15.04
C THR A 394 -20.45 8.90 -16.52
N PRO A 395 -21.06 9.75 -17.35
CA PRO A 395 -21.13 9.56 -18.80
C PRO A 395 -19.75 9.39 -19.46
N ASN A 396 -18.77 10.24 -19.13
CA ASN A 396 -17.40 10.12 -19.64
C ASN A 396 -16.77 8.79 -19.28
N GLN A 397 -16.88 8.39 -18.00
CA GLN A 397 -16.37 7.10 -17.55
C GLN A 397 -17.01 5.92 -18.28
N ARG A 398 -18.34 5.94 -18.47
CA ARG A 398 -19.04 4.87 -19.21
C ARG A 398 -18.60 4.77 -20.65
N ALA A 399 -18.40 5.90 -21.32
CA ALA A 399 -17.94 5.92 -22.70
C ALA A 399 -16.52 5.33 -22.84
N VAL A 400 -15.60 5.76 -21.97
CA VAL A 400 -14.22 5.24 -21.93
C VAL A 400 -14.20 3.76 -21.59
N ALA A 401 -14.97 3.33 -20.57
CA ALA A 401 -15.04 1.94 -20.14
C ALA A 401 -15.55 1.02 -21.25
N ALA A 402 -16.61 1.42 -21.95
CA ALA A 402 -17.17 0.64 -23.06
C ALA A 402 -16.14 0.44 -24.18
N ALA A 403 -15.35 1.45 -24.51
CA ALA A 403 -14.28 1.34 -25.49
C ALA A 403 -13.12 0.47 -24.97
N ALA A 404 -12.74 0.61 -23.68
CA ALA A 404 -11.69 -0.18 -23.06
C ALA A 404 -12.05 -1.66 -22.96
N ASP A 405 -13.33 -2.00 -22.71
CA ASP A 405 -13.83 -3.37 -22.68
C ASP A 405 -13.73 -4.08 -24.05
N LEU A 406 -13.67 -3.32 -25.14
CA LEU A 406 -13.53 -3.86 -26.52
C LEU A 406 -12.08 -3.95 -27.00
N LEU A 407 -11.10 -3.52 -26.20
CA LEU A 407 -9.69 -3.64 -26.56
C LEU A 407 -9.24 -5.10 -26.60
N ALA A 408 -8.24 -5.39 -27.43
CA ALA A 408 -7.68 -6.72 -27.57
C ALA A 408 -7.12 -7.24 -26.25
N ILE A 409 -7.43 -8.48 -25.93
CA ILE A 409 -7.08 -9.16 -24.67
C ILE A 409 -5.55 -9.32 -24.55
N ASN A 410 -5.05 -9.20 -23.34
CA ASN A 410 -3.65 -9.46 -22.97
C ASN A 410 -2.61 -8.59 -23.70
N GLN A 411 -3.01 -7.44 -24.22
CA GLN A 411 -2.11 -6.49 -24.86
C GLN A 411 -2.24 -5.09 -24.24
N GLY A 412 -1.09 -4.51 -23.86
CA GLY A 412 -1.02 -3.14 -23.38
C GLY A 412 -2.02 -2.80 -22.27
N LEU A 413 -2.93 -1.89 -22.56
CA LEU A 413 -3.87 -1.30 -21.58
C LEU A 413 -4.89 -2.27 -20.95
N PRO A 414 -5.46 -3.27 -21.64
CA PRO A 414 -6.43 -4.18 -21.01
C PRO A 414 -5.89 -4.96 -19.82
N ARG A 415 -4.61 -5.33 -19.86
CA ARG A 415 -3.98 -6.12 -18.79
C ARG A 415 -4.05 -5.45 -17.41
N PRO A 416 -3.57 -4.20 -17.22
CA PRO A 416 -3.67 -3.54 -15.93
C PRO A 416 -5.10 -3.14 -15.56
N LEU A 417 -6.00 -2.91 -16.53
CA LEU A 417 -7.39 -2.55 -16.25
C LEU A 417 -8.16 -3.69 -15.58
N THR A 418 -7.90 -4.94 -15.97
CA THR A 418 -8.55 -6.11 -15.35
C THR A 418 -8.10 -6.39 -13.93
N GLN A 419 -7.05 -5.74 -13.44
CA GLN A 419 -6.57 -5.88 -12.05
C GLN A 419 -7.22 -4.88 -11.09
N LEU A 420 -8.00 -3.93 -11.58
CA LEU A 420 -8.61 -2.88 -10.76
C LEU A 420 -9.76 -3.43 -9.91
N PHE A 421 -9.96 -2.83 -8.75
CA PHE A 421 -11.19 -3.00 -7.98
C PHE A 421 -12.18 -1.86 -8.31
N PRO A 422 -13.49 -2.06 -8.13
CA PRO A 422 -14.53 -1.09 -8.54
C PRO A 422 -14.28 0.33 -8.05
N GLN A 423 -13.73 0.50 -6.84
CA GLN A 423 -13.43 1.81 -6.25
C GLN A 423 -12.32 2.57 -6.98
N GLN A 424 -11.47 1.88 -7.71
CA GLN A 424 -10.33 2.45 -8.44
C GLN A 424 -10.70 2.85 -9.87
N VAL A 425 -11.75 2.23 -10.43
CA VAL A 425 -12.10 2.31 -11.85
C VAL A 425 -12.42 3.73 -12.27
N GLY A 426 -13.23 4.45 -11.51
CA GLY A 426 -13.65 5.81 -11.86
C GLY A 426 -12.48 6.74 -12.12
N GLY A 427 -11.54 6.85 -11.18
CA GLY A 427 -10.38 7.72 -11.33
C GLY A 427 -9.44 7.31 -12.47
N VAL A 428 -9.33 6.00 -12.74
CA VAL A 428 -8.53 5.49 -13.86
C VAL A 428 -9.19 5.84 -15.20
N LEU A 429 -10.51 5.65 -15.33
CA LEU A 429 -11.25 6.01 -16.53
C LEU A 429 -11.23 7.52 -16.81
N ASP A 430 -11.31 8.35 -15.77
CA ASP A 430 -11.14 9.80 -15.90
C ASP A 430 -9.75 10.13 -16.45
N GLY A 431 -8.70 9.52 -15.91
CA GLY A 431 -7.32 9.66 -16.41
C GLY A 431 -7.13 9.18 -17.86
N LEU A 432 -7.91 8.19 -18.31
CA LEU A 432 -7.88 7.64 -19.67
C LEU A 432 -8.73 8.45 -20.67
N SER A 433 -9.62 9.31 -20.18
CA SER A 433 -10.67 9.96 -21.01
C SER A 433 -10.13 10.88 -22.10
N GLY A 434 -8.97 11.53 -21.88
CA GLY A 434 -8.50 12.58 -22.79
C GLY A 434 -9.36 13.85 -22.78
N GLU A 435 -10.11 14.09 -21.72
CA GLU A 435 -11.04 15.22 -21.55
C GLU A 435 -10.40 16.58 -21.84
N LEU A 436 -9.09 16.73 -21.60
CA LEU A 436 -8.35 17.95 -21.92
C LEU A 436 -8.55 18.40 -23.38
N HIS A 437 -8.70 17.44 -24.29
CA HIS A 437 -8.91 17.76 -25.72
C HIS A 437 -10.29 18.38 -25.96
N ALA A 438 -11.33 17.95 -25.26
CA ALA A 438 -12.66 18.54 -25.30
C ALA A 438 -12.73 19.89 -24.57
N ALA A 439 -11.95 20.08 -23.49
CA ALA A 439 -11.90 21.33 -22.74
C ALA A 439 -11.08 22.44 -23.43
N THR A 440 -10.13 22.09 -24.29
CA THR A 440 -9.23 23.05 -24.96
C THR A 440 -9.99 24.06 -25.84
N PRO A 441 -10.95 23.70 -26.71
CA PRO A 441 -11.71 24.66 -27.51
C PRO A 441 -12.46 25.69 -26.65
N LEU A 442 -13.07 25.24 -25.55
CA LEU A 442 -13.83 26.12 -24.65
C LEU A 442 -12.92 27.12 -23.92
N ALA A 443 -11.72 26.68 -23.55
CA ALA A 443 -10.70 27.61 -23.02
C ALA A 443 -10.27 28.64 -24.06
N LEU A 444 -10.23 28.29 -25.37
CA LEU A 444 -9.94 29.23 -26.45
C LEU A 444 -11.13 30.17 -26.72
N VAL A 445 -12.38 29.72 -26.60
CA VAL A 445 -13.58 30.57 -26.66
C VAL A 445 -13.51 31.62 -25.55
N GLU A 446 -13.26 31.25 -24.31
CA GLU A 446 -13.12 32.19 -23.20
C GLU A 446 -11.94 33.14 -23.42
N GLY A 447 -10.77 32.62 -23.83
CA GLY A 447 -9.56 33.43 -24.10
C GLY A 447 -9.72 34.40 -25.28
N SER A 448 -10.67 34.16 -26.21
CA SER A 448 -10.96 35.06 -27.34
C SER A 448 -11.38 36.46 -26.91
N ARG A 449 -11.87 36.59 -25.67
CA ARG A 449 -12.28 37.83 -25.05
C ARG A 449 -11.14 38.86 -25.02
N TYR A 450 -9.91 38.46 -24.76
CA TYR A 450 -8.79 39.38 -24.60
C TYR A 450 -8.50 40.20 -25.88
N VAL A 451 -8.70 39.57 -27.06
CA VAL A 451 -8.59 40.26 -28.34
C VAL A 451 -9.81 41.17 -28.57
N ARG A 452 -11.02 40.70 -28.22
CA ARG A 452 -12.27 41.46 -28.32
C ARG A 452 -12.24 42.73 -27.45
N ASP A 453 -11.81 42.60 -26.21
CA ASP A 453 -11.74 43.73 -25.29
C ASP A 453 -10.70 44.77 -25.76
N ALA A 454 -9.61 44.35 -26.40
CA ALA A 454 -8.60 45.23 -27.00
C ALA A 454 -9.23 46.03 -28.16
N VAL A 455 -10.05 45.43 -28.99
CA VAL A 455 -10.78 46.09 -30.10
C VAL A 455 -11.80 47.10 -29.55
N LEU A 456 -12.67 46.66 -28.64
CA LEU A 456 -13.78 47.47 -28.14
C LEU A 456 -13.36 48.67 -27.25
N SER A 457 -12.15 48.60 -26.68
CA SER A 457 -11.58 49.70 -25.92
C SER A 457 -11.06 50.83 -26.80
N ARG A 458 -10.97 50.66 -28.15
CA ARG A 458 -10.64 51.71 -29.12
C ARG A 458 -11.92 52.50 -29.45
N ARG A 459 -11.90 53.81 -29.18
CA ARG A 459 -13.05 54.70 -29.36
C ARG A 459 -12.72 55.83 -30.30
N ALA A 460 -13.58 56.07 -31.33
CA ALA A 460 -13.48 57.23 -32.19
C ALA A 460 -13.60 58.52 -31.34
N GLY A 461 -12.86 59.54 -31.72
CA GLY A 461 -12.87 60.84 -31.07
C GLY A 461 -12.24 60.90 -29.68
N ALA A 462 -11.49 59.87 -29.20
CA ALA A 462 -10.76 59.93 -27.95
C ALA A 462 -9.52 60.81 -28.12
N VAL A 463 -9.59 62.08 -27.73
CA VAL A 463 -8.49 63.07 -27.79
C VAL A 463 -8.13 63.56 -26.39
N ALA A 464 -6.89 64.05 -26.21
CA ALA A 464 -6.48 64.70 -24.99
C ALA A 464 -7.32 65.97 -24.76
N PRO A 465 -7.55 66.38 -23.49
CA PRO A 465 -8.16 67.66 -23.19
C PRO A 465 -7.42 68.82 -23.90
N GLY A 466 -8.19 69.64 -24.65
CA GLY A 466 -7.67 70.78 -25.41
C GLY A 466 -6.96 70.47 -26.74
N ALA A 467 -6.99 69.20 -27.21
CA ALA A 467 -6.47 68.86 -28.52
C ALA A 467 -7.57 68.80 -29.58
N ASP A 468 -7.26 69.24 -30.84
CA ASP A 468 -8.18 69.24 -31.95
C ASP A 468 -8.55 67.79 -32.37
N ALA A 469 -9.83 67.51 -32.54
CA ALA A 469 -10.34 66.27 -33.10
C ALA A 469 -10.29 66.35 -34.61
N GLY A 470 -9.12 66.13 -35.20
CA GLY A 470 -8.93 66.01 -36.65
C GLY A 470 -8.58 64.59 -37.08
N ASP A 471 -8.51 64.35 -38.41
CA ASP A 471 -8.04 63.09 -38.97
C ASP A 471 -6.62 62.81 -38.41
N ALA A 472 -6.44 61.71 -37.74
CA ALA A 472 -5.17 61.35 -37.08
C ALA A 472 -4.92 59.85 -37.20
N THR A 473 -3.67 59.50 -37.36
CA THR A 473 -3.22 58.12 -37.27
C THR A 473 -2.77 57.81 -35.84
N GLY A 474 -3.18 56.69 -35.31
CA GLY A 474 -2.76 56.21 -33.99
C GLY A 474 -2.06 54.85 -34.07
N ALA A 475 -1.11 54.65 -33.21
CA ALA A 475 -0.53 53.31 -32.96
C ALA A 475 -0.64 52.95 -31.50
N TRP A 476 -0.77 51.72 -31.20
CA TRP A 476 -0.88 51.25 -29.82
C TRP A 476 -0.26 49.87 -29.60
N VAL A 477 0.20 49.64 -28.38
CA VAL A 477 0.69 48.34 -27.92
C VAL A 477 0.00 48.04 -26.60
N GLN A 478 -0.45 46.80 -26.44
CA GLN A 478 -1.14 46.34 -25.22
C GLN A 478 -0.53 45.02 -24.73
N ALA A 479 -0.03 45.00 -23.53
CA ALA A 479 0.27 43.79 -22.79
C ALA A 479 -0.98 43.33 -22.04
N LEU A 480 -1.21 42.03 -21.99
CA LEU A 480 -2.34 41.42 -21.29
C LEU A 480 -1.93 40.17 -20.53
N GLY A 481 -2.61 39.92 -19.44
CA GLY A 481 -2.53 38.68 -18.66
C GLY A 481 -3.88 38.34 -18.08
N GLY A 482 -4.24 37.06 -18.06
CA GLY A 482 -5.49 36.62 -17.50
C GLY A 482 -5.45 35.17 -17.00
N ASN A 483 -6.32 34.91 -16.05
CA ASN A 483 -6.57 33.60 -15.50
C ASN A 483 -8.04 33.27 -15.63
N SER A 484 -8.34 32.16 -16.27
CA SER A 484 -9.70 31.64 -16.45
C SER A 484 -9.82 30.29 -15.81
N ARG A 485 -10.97 30.02 -15.21
CA ARG A 485 -11.29 28.74 -14.58
C ARG A 485 -12.69 28.31 -14.96
N LEU A 486 -12.81 27.10 -15.48
CA LEU A 486 -14.06 26.38 -15.66
C LEU A 486 -14.14 25.33 -14.55
N ASP A 487 -15.20 25.38 -13.73
CA ASP A 487 -15.26 24.59 -12.51
C ASP A 487 -15.51 23.08 -12.74
N GLY A 488 -16.02 22.72 -13.93
CA GLY A 488 -16.44 21.37 -14.22
C GLY A 488 -17.74 20.99 -13.50
N ASN A 489 -18.10 19.72 -13.56
CA ASN A 489 -19.29 19.18 -12.91
C ASN A 489 -19.05 17.73 -12.47
N SER A 490 -20.10 16.95 -12.20
CA SER A 490 -19.97 15.52 -11.84
C SER A 490 -19.38 14.65 -12.96
N ASN A 491 -19.37 15.11 -14.21
CA ASN A 491 -18.87 14.39 -15.39
C ASN A 491 -17.53 14.90 -15.88
N THR A 492 -17.17 16.15 -15.58
CA THR A 492 -16.02 16.84 -16.17
C THR A 492 -15.12 17.45 -15.11
N ALA A 493 -13.81 17.43 -15.33
CA ALA A 493 -12.83 17.95 -14.41
C ALA A 493 -12.69 19.47 -14.53
N ARG A 494 -12.31 20.13 -13.43
CA ARG A 494 -11.93 21.54 -13.44
C ARG A 494 -10.81 21.80 -14.44
N THR A 495 -11.00 22.84 -15.24
CA THR A 495 -10.04 23.35 -16.23
C THR A 495 -9.60 24.76 -15.88
N GLU A 496 -8.30 24.98 -15.78
CA GLU A 496 -7.69 26.30 -15.53
C GLU A 496 -6.88 26.72 -16.76
N ALA A 497 -7.04 27.97 -17.20
CA ALA A 497 -6.27 28.53 -18.29
C ALA A 497 -5.61 29.85 -17.88
N ASN A 498 -4.29 29.92 -18.02
CA ASN A 498 -3.49 31.10 -17.79
C ASN A 498 -3.01 31.65 -19.13
N SER A 499 -3.38 32.86 -19.45
CA SER A 499 -3.05 33.51 -20.70
C SER A 499 -2.21 34.76 -20.48
N ASN A 500 -1.24 34.98 -21.35
CA ASN A 500 -0.49 36.24 -21.45
C ASN A 500 -0.19 36.56 -22.91
N GLY A 501 -0.03 37.82 -23.23
CA GLY A 501 0.21 38.20 -24.61
C GLY A 501 0.52 39.68 -24.80
N LEU A 502 0.89 39.97 -26.02
CA LEU A 502 1.14 41.32 -26.53
C LEU A 502 0.34 41.51 -27.84
N LEU A 503 -0.44 42.56 -27.89
CA LEU A 503 -1.17 43.01 -29.08
C LEU A 503 -0.63 44.38 -29.50
N ALA A 504 -0.52 44.63 -30.79
CA ALA A 504 -0.20 45.94 -31.35
C ALA A 504 -1.15 46.27 -32.49
N GLY A 505 -1.45 47.47 -32.68
CA GLY A 505 -2.32 47.92 -33.76
C GLY A 505 -2.04 49.35 -34.25
N ILE A 506 -2.57 49.60 -35.42
CA ILE A 506 -2.57 50.92 -36.03
C ILE A 506 -4.00 51.23 -36.46
N ASP A 507 -4.43 52.45 -36.23
CA ASP A 507 -5.74 52.93 -36.67
C ASP A 507 -5.64 54.36 -37.25
N HIS A 508 -6.59 54.65 -38.06
CA HIS A 508 -6.72 55.97 -38.70
C HIS A 508 -8.13 56.49 -38.52
N GLU A 509 -8.26 57.74 -38.12
CA GLU A 509 -9.53 58.43 -37.94
C GLU A 509 -9.77 59.33 -39.15
N PHE A 510 -10.88 59.14 -39.85
CA PHE A 510 -11.34 59.94 -40.97
C PHE A 510 -12.87 60.13 -40.96
N SER A 511 -13.32 61.32 -41.13
CA SER A 511 -14.77 61.63 -41.13
C SER A 511 -15.55 61.07 -39.94
N GLY A 512 -14.93 61.00 -38.76
CA GLY A 512 -15.50 60.47 -37.52
C GLY A 512 -15.47 58.94 -37.41
N TRP A 513 -15.04 58.21 -38.44
CA TRP A 513 -14.77 56.78 -38.40
C TRP A 513 -13.34 56.53 -37.97
N GLN A 514 -13.15 55.68 -36.96
CA GLN A 514 -11.86 55.12 -36.64
C GLN A 514 -11.80 53.69 -37.20
N VAL A 515 -10.87 53.41 -38.10
CA VAL A 515 -10.64 52.08 -38.68
C VAL A 515 -9.25 51.63 -38.41
N GLY A 516 -9.06 50.38 -37.99
CA GLY A 516 -7.76 49.87 -37.61
C GLY A 516 -7.56 48.37 -37.83
N VAL A 517 -6.32 47.97 -37.76
CA VAL A 517 -5.90 46.59 -37.79
C VAL A 517 -5.03 46.31 -36.59
N LEU A 518 -4.99 45.05 -36.18
CA LEU A 518 -4.14 44.57 -35.09
C LEU A 518 -3.46 43.26 -35.45
N ALA A 519 -2.33 43.06 -34.82
CA ALA A 519 -1.64 41.74 -34.78
C ALA A 519 -1.10 41.52 -33.35
N GLY A 520 -0.91 40.27 -33.01
CA GLY A 520 -0.36 39.95 -31.70
C GLY A 520 0.07 38.51 -31.52
N THR A 521 0.69 38.29 -30.38
CA THR A 521 1.15 36.97 -29.98
C THR A 521 0.91 36.76 -28.49
N GLY A 522 0.73 35.51 -28.11
CA GLY A 522 0.52 35.16 -26.71
C GLY A 522 0.73 33.68 -26.43
N ARG A 523 0.62 33.35 -25.16
CA ARG A 523 0.66 31.97 -24.70
C ARG A 523 -0.51 31.72 -23.75
N THR A 524 -1.09 30.53 -23.87
CA THR A 524 -2.11 30.02 -22.95
C THR A 524 -1.67 28.67 -22.44
N ASP A 525 -1.62 28.51 -21.12
CA ASP A 525 -1.40 27.24 -20.44
C ASP A 525 -2.74 26.75 -19.87
N VAL A 526 -3.26 25.66 -20.42
CA VAL A 526 -4.49 24.99 -19.95
C VAL A 526 -4.13 23.79 -19.10
N LYS A 527 -4.75 23.61 -17.93
CA LYS A 527 -4.45 22.53 -16.99
C LYS A 527 -5.72 21.90 -16.44
N GLN A 528 -5.72 20.57 -16.35
CA GLN A 528 -6.65 19.76 -15.59
C GLN A 528 -5.83 18.95 -14.56
N GLN A 529 -5.67 19.51 -13.36
CA GLN A 529 -4.77 18.97 -12.35
C GLN A 529 -5.22 17.58 -11.87
N ALA A 530 -6.52 17.37 -11.71
CA ALA A 530 -7.09 16.09 -11.30
C ALA A 530 -6.78 14.96 -12.29
N LEU A 531 -6.67 15.28 -13.59
CA LEU A 531 -6.39 14.33 -14.68
C LEU A 531 -4.90 14.29 -15.07
N ARG A 532 -4.02 15.03 -14.37
CA ARG A 532 -2.59 15.19 -14.71
C ARG A 532 -2.36 15.56 -16.16
N ALA A 533 -3.24 16.40 -16.70
CA ALA A 533 -3.26 16.79 -18.10
C ALA A 533 -3.03 18.29 -18.26
N LYS A 534 -2.28 18.69 -19.28
CA LYS A 534 -1.99 20.10 -19.59
C LYS A 534 -1.77 20.31 -21.08
N SER A 535 -2.17 21.50 -21.56
CA SER A 535 -1.87 21.99 -22.92
C SER A 535 -1.11 23.32 -22.84
N LYS A 536 -0.02 23.44 -23.59
CA LYS A 536 0.65 24.71 -23.85
C LYS A 536 0.28 25.17 -25.25
N ILE A 537 -0.20 26.39 -25.37
CA ILE A 537 -0.76 26.93 -26.61
C ILE A 537 -0.03 28.22 -26.96
N ASP A 538 0.66 28.24 -28.08
CA ASP A 538 1.24 29.46 -28.63
C ASP A 538 0.21 30.08 -29.58
N ASN A 539 -0.16 31.33 -29.35
CA ASN A 539 -1.22 32.07 -30.01
C ASN A 539 -0.64 33.14 -30.95
N THR A 540 -1.21 33.29 -32.13
CA THR A 540 -0.94 34.41 -33.04
C THR A 540 -2.30 34.99 -33.44
N HIS A 541 -2.45 36.30 -33.32
CA HIS A 541 -3.73 37.02 -33.51
C HIS A 541 -3.61 38.03 -34.64
N PHE A 542 -4.67 38.16 -35.43
CA PHE A 542 -4.85 39.20 -36.42
C PHE A 542 -6.32 39.70 -36.35
N GLY A 543 -6.52 40.98 -36.60
CA GLY A 543 -7.87 41.51 -36.56
C GLY A 543 -7.98 42.86 -37.28
N ALA A 544 -9.23 43.20 -37.60
CA ALA A 544 -9.60 44.50 -38.11
C ALA A 544 -10.84 45.03 -37.34
N TYR A 545 -10.90 46.30 -37.13
CA TYR A 545 -12.00 46.94 -36.39
C TYR A 545 -12.34 48.32 -36.92
N ALA A 546 -13.59 48.72 -36.63
CA ALA A 546 -14.06 50.03 -36.91
C ALA A 546 -14.95 50.55 -35.78
N SER A 547 -14.93 51.87 -35.53
CA SER A 547 -15.86 52.54 -34.62
C SER A 547 -16.29 53.90 -35.15
N HIS A 548 -17.50 54.31 -34.76
CA HIS A 548 -18.03 55.65 -35.08
C HIS A 548 -18.96 56.11 -33.98
N ASN A 549 -19.02 57.45 -33.76
CA ASN A 549 -19.91 58.07 -32.80
C ASN A 549 -20.81 59.10 -33.49
N TRP A 550 -22.12 58.91 -33.41
CA TRP A 550 -23.12 59.87 -33.82
C TRP A 550 -23.70 60.60 -32.58
N GLY A 551 -23.09 61.70 -32.18
CA GLY A 551 -23.41 62.33 -30.89
C GLY A 551 -23.17 61.37 -29.73
N GLY A 552 -24.21 61.01 -28.98
CA GLY A 552 -24.09 60.06 -27.86
C GLY A 552 -24.09 58.59 -28.31
N LEU A 553 -24.55 58.23 -29.52
CA LEU A 553 -24.59 56.87 -30.02
C LEU A 553 -23.22 56.43 -30.57
N GLY A 554 -22.60 55.48 -29.93
CA GLY A 554 -21.39 54.83 -30.40
C GLY A 554 -21.64 53.42 -30.95
N LEU A 555 -21.10 53.15 -32.15
CA LEU A 555 -21.10 51.81 -32.76
C LEU A 555 -19.65 51.34 -32.90
N ARG A 556 -19.39 50.14 -32.50
CA ARG A 556 -18.07 49.48 -32.56
C ARG A 556 -18.20 48.08 -33.12
N GLY A 557 -17.28 47.63 -33.93
CA GLY A 557 -17.32 46.28 -34.48
C GLY A 557 -15.93 45.82 -34.94
N GLY A 558 -15.80 44.56 -35.12
CA GLY A 558 -14.56 43.99 -35.59
C GLY A 558 -14.64 42.51 -35.91
N VAL A 559 -13.60 42.06 -36.56
CA VAL A 559 -13.35 40.65 -36.85
C VAL A 559 -11.93 40.30 -36.40
N ALA A 560 -11.75 39.10 -35.88
CA ALA A 560 -10.42 38.63 -35.54
C ALA A 560 -10.28 37.15 -35.90
N TRP A 561 -9.09 36.80 -36.24
CA TRP A 561 -8.65 35.46 -36.52
C TRP A 561 -7.40 35.14 -35.68
N SER A 562 -7.40 33.95 -35.02
CA SER A 562 -6.29 33.52 -34.20
C SER A 562 -5.87 32.11 -34.60
N LYS A 563 -4.56 31.91 -34.73
CA LYS A 563 -3.94 30.60 -34.92
C LYS A 563 -3.32 30.14 -33.64
N HIS A 564 -3.60 28.89 -33.26
CA HIS A 564 -3.14 28.26 -32.02
C HIS A 564 -2.30 27.03 -32.36
N LYS A 565 -1.08 26.95 -31.83
CA LYS A 565 -0.25 25.75 -31.85
C LYS A 565 -0.34 25.09 -30.48
N VAL A 566 -1.05 23.99 -30.41
CA VAL A 566 -1.32 23.26 -29.17
C VAL A 566 -0.30 22.14 -29.00
N LYS A 567 0.32 22.07 -27.82
CA LYS A 567 1.12 20.94 -27.34
C LYS A 567 0.49 20.42 -26.06
N SER A 568 -0.20 19.29 -26.13
CA SER A 568 -0.78 18.63 -24.96
C SER A 568 0.16 17.57 -24.40
N THR A 569 0.06 17.34 -23.08
CA THR A 569 0.68 16.24 -22.36
C THR A 569 -0.28 15.71 -21.32
N ARG A 570 -0.31 14.39 -21.14
CA ARG A 570 -1.17 13.70 -20.20
C ARG A 570 -0.41 12.51 -19.61
N ASP A 571 -0.43 12.34 -18.28
CA ASP A 571 0.20 11.22 -17.59
C ASP A 571 -0.87 10.28 -17.05
N VAL A 572 -0.76 8.99 -17.37
CA VAL A 572 -1.64 7.92 -16.92
C VAL A 572 -0.82 6.97 -16.05
N ASP A 573 -1.25 6.75 -14.80
CA ASP A 573 -0.51 5.95 -13.82
C ASP A 573 -1.50 5.21 -12.91
N PHE A 574 -1.55 3.87 -13.01
CA PHE A 574 -2.38 3.02 -12.16
C PHE A 574 -1.94 1.55 -12.23
N ALA A 575 -2.06 0.80 -11.16
CA ALA A 575 -1.82 -0.65 -11.09
C ALA A 575 -0.51 -1.11 -11.77
N GLY A 576 0.57 -0.34 -11.60
CA GLY A 576 1.86 -0.63 -12.25
C GLY A 576 1.95 -0.25 -13.73
N PHE A 577 0.85 0.22 -14.33
CA PHE A 577 0.83 0.79 -15.68
C PHE A 577 1.21 2.27 -15.63
N ARG A 578 2.09 2.71 -16.53
CA ARG A 578 2.48 4.13 -16.64
C ARG A 578 2.74 4.50 -18.09
N ASP A 579 1.99 5.51 -18.55
CA ASP A 579 2.20 6.16 -19.85
C ASP A 579 2.33 7.67 -19.69
N SER A 580 3.26 8.28 -20.45
CA SER A 580 3.37 9.74 -20.59
C SER A 580 3.08 10.11 -22.04
N LEU A 581 1.93 10.72 -22.25
CA LEU A 581 1.31 10.90 -23.57
C LEU A 581 1.48 12.33 -24.04
N SER A 582 1.64 12.53 -25.32
CA SER A 582 1.75 13.88 -25.90
C SER A 582 1.14 13.96 -27.29
N ALA A 583 0.50 15.08 -27.60
CA ALA A 583 0.05 15.43 -28.95
C ALA A 583 0.46 16.85 -29.34
N ARG A 584 0.53 17.09 -30.66
CA ARG A 584 0.71 18.42 -31.25
C ARG A 584 -0.29 18.59 -32.38
N TYR A 585 -1.10 19.63 -32.29
CA TYR A 585 -2.07 19.97 -33.30
C TYR A 585 -2.29 21.48 -33.40
N ASN A 586 -2.95 21.93 -34.46
CA ASN A 586 -3.30 23.33 -34.62
C ASN A 586 -4.81 23.51 -34.40
N ALA A 587 -5.16 24.67 -33.86
CA ALA A 587 -6.55 25.13 -33.77
C ALA A 587 -6.63 26.55 -34.32
N HIS A 588 -7.81 26.98 -34.71
CA HIS A 588 -8.06 28.32 -35.19
C HIS A 588 -9.33 28.88 -34.48
N THR A 589 -9.27 30.14 -34.10
CA THR A 589 -10.43 30.87 -33.61
C THR A 589 -10.79 31.97 -34.60
N ARG A 590 -12.03 32.06 -34.99
CA ARG A 590 -12.63 33.14 -35.75
C ARG A 590 -13.67 33.84 -34.90
N GLN A 591 -13.63 35.16 -34.86
CA GLN A 591 -14.68 35.90 -34.18
C GLN A 591 -15.11 37.13 -34.95
N ALA A 592 -16.41 37.42 -34.88
CA ALA A 592 -17.01 38.65 -35.33
C ALA A 592 -17.78 39.27 -34.16
N LEU A 593 -17.68 40.57 -34.00
CA LEU A 593 -18.31 41.26 -32.88
C LEU A 593 -18.89 42.62 -33.30
N ILE A 594 -19.94 43.03 -32.61
CA ILE A 594 -20.56 44.33 -32.73
C ILE A 594 -21.02 44.79 -31.34
N GLU A 595 -20.84 46.09 -31.06
CA GLU A 595 -21.30 46.74 -29.85
C GLU A 595 -21.95 48.08 -30.20
N ALA A 596 -23.10 48.33 -29.61
CA ALA A 596 -23.77 49.65 -29.66
C ALA A 596 -23.91 50.19 -28.23
N GLY A 597 -23.54 51.42 -27.97
CA GLY A 597 -23.70 52.08 -26.69
C GLY A 597 -24.18 53.52 -26.87
N TYR A 598 -24.90 54.03 -25.88
CA TYR A 598 -25.33 55.45 -25.88
C TYR A 598 -24.74 56.16 -24.67
N ARG A 599 -23.90 57.18 -24.91
CA ARG A 599 -23.25 57.94 -23.89
C ARG A 599 -24.12 59.14 -23.42
N PHE A 600 -24.43 59.16 -22.16
CA PHE A 600 -25.00 60.31 -21.45
C PHE A 600 -23.89 61.04 -20.70
N GLY A 601 -23.96 62.38 -20.68
CA GLY A 601 -22.98 63.20 -19.98
C GLY A 601 -21.99 63.89 -20.90
N GLY A 602 -20.99 64.57 -20.28
CA GLY A 602 -19.98 65.37 -20.99
C GLY A 602 -18.60 64.71 -21.04
N PRO A 603 -17.56 65.45 -21.47
CA PRO A 603 -16.21 64.93 -21.57
C PRO A 603 -15.59 64.50 -20.21
N GLU A 604 -15.99 65.15 -19.10
CA GLU A 604 -15.43 64.91 -17.76
C GLU A 604 -16.11 63.76 -17.00
N ALA A 605 -17.37 63.47 -17.34
CA ALA A 605 -18.11 62.38 -16.74
C ALA A 605 -19.20 61.88 -17.71
N GLY A 606 -19.28 60.56 -17.86
CA GLY A 606 -20.24 59.92 -18.71
C GLY A 606 -20.72 58.59 -18.18
N LEU A 607 -21.93 58.23 -18.60
CA LEU A 607 -22.57 56.96 -18.36
C LEU A 607 -22.99 56.36 -19.71
N GLU A 608 -22.64 55.11 -19.97
CA GLU A 608 -22.89 54.47 -21.28
C GLU A 608 -23.54 53.10 -21.09
N PRO A 609 -24.88 52.95 -21.17
CA PRO A 609 -25.47 51.66 -21.41
C PRO A 609 -25.02 51.11 -22.78
N TYR A 610 -24.72 49.83 -22.83
CA TYR A 610 -24.26 49.15 -24.05
C TYR A 610 -24.84 47.78 -24.23
N LEU A 611 -24.91 47.33 -25.48
CA LEU A 611 -25.21 45.97 -25.89
C LEU A 611 -24.11 45.50 -26.84
N GLN A 612 -23.53 44.38 -26.54
CA GLN A 612 -22.48 43.73 -27.32
C GLN A 612 -22.92 42.33 -27.73
N VAL A 613 -22.66 41.93 -28.98
CA VAL A 613 -22.81 40.56 -29.45
C VAL A 613 -21.52 40.13 -30.14
N ALA A 614 -21.05 38.94 -29.81
CA ALA A 614 -19.90 38.32 -30.45
C ALA A 614 -20.24 36.89 -30.85
N ARG A 615 -19.88 36.50 -32.06
CA ARG A 615 -19.85 35.10 -32.50
C ARG A 615 -18.42 34.61 -32.52
N VAL A 616 -18.13 33.51 -31.83
CA VAL A 616 -16.84 32.90 -31.73
C VAL A 616 -16.92 31.47 -32.24
N GLU A 617 -16.05 31.11 -33.16
CA GLU A 617 -15.96 29.77 -33.73
C GLU A 617 -14.52 29.27 -33.53
N VAL A 618 -14.38 28.03 -33.04
CA VAL A 618 -13.12 27.36 -32.84
C VAL A 618 -13.10 26.05 -33.58
N ASP A 619 -12.17 25.87 -34.48
CA ASP A 619 -11.90 24.60 -35.16
C ASP A 619 -10.61 23.98 -34.72
N LEU A 620 -10.57 22.66 -34.51
CA LEU A 620 -9.40 21.89 -34.16
C LEU A 620 -9.07 20.88 -35.26
N LYS A 621 -7.77 20.73 -35.54
CA LYS A 621 -7.31 19.63 -36.41
C LYS A 621 -7.28 18.33 -35.60
N GLN A 622 -7.20 17.22 -36.34
CA GLN A 622 -7.12 15.88 -35.78
C GLN A 622 -6.07 15.76 -34.68
N ILE A 623 -6.44 15.07 -33.62
CA ILE A 623 -5.63 14.77 -32.46
C ILE A 623 -4.99 13.38 -32.66
N ASN A 624 -3.68 13.27 -32.43
CA ASN A 624 -2.94 12.02 -32.43
C ASN A 624 -1.92 12.05 -31.30
N GLU A 625 -2.26 11.41 -30.18
CA GLU A 625 -1.33 11.23 -29.08
C GLU A 625 -0.28 10.16 -29.40
N ARG A 626 0.88 10.28 -28.73
CA ARG A 626 1.97 9.30 -28.74
C ARG A 626 2.49 9.14 -27.33
N GLY A 627 3.10 7.98 -27.03
CA GLY A 627 3.78 7.76 -25.74
C GLY A 627 3.35 6.53 -24.98
N GLY A 628 2.42 5.70 -25.52
CA GLY A 628 2.06 4.44 -24.90
C GLY A 628 0.73 3.87 -25.34
N ALA A 629 0.29 2.82 -24.66
CA ALA A 629 -0.93 2.08 -25.00
C ALA A 629 -2.21 2.87 -24.69
N ALA A 630 -2.15 3.83 -23.76
CA ALA A 630 -3.26 4.71 -23.42
C ALA A 630 -3.36 5.95 -24.34
N ALA A 631 -2.54 6.03 -25.39
CA ALA A 631 -2.59 7.11 -26.37
C ALA A 631 -3.92 7.12 -27.14
N LEU A 632 -4.41 8.32 -27.42
CA LEU A 632 -5.70 8.57 -28.07
C LEU A 632 -5.50 9.21 -29.45
N HIS A 633 -6.38 8.87 -30.36
CA HIS A 633 -6.52 9.57 -31.64
C HIS A 633 -7.98 9.90 -31.87
N GLY A 634 -8.24 10.99 -32.59
CA GLY A 634 -9.61 11.39 -32.86
C GLY A 634 -9.75 12.85 -33.28
N LYS A 635 -10.92 13.38 -33.09
CA LYS A 635 -11.28 14.77 -33.44
C LYS A 635 -12.14 15.38 -32.33
N VAL A 636 -12.17 16.71 -32.34
CA VAL A 636 -13.17 17.49 -31.59
C VAL A 636 -14.04 18.19 -32.65
N ASP A 637 -15.34 18.20 -32.42
CA ASP A 637 -16.26 18.91 -33.31
C ASP A 637 -16.00 20.42 -33.23
N ASP A 638 -16.32 21.12 -34.35
CA ASP A 638 -16.18 22.57 -34.40
C ASP A 638 -17.12 23.21 -33.37
N THR A 639 -16.59 24.21 -32.66
CA THR A 639 -17.31 24.90 -31.58
C THR A 639 -17.83 26.25 -32.09
N GLY A 640 -19.08 26.53 -31.93
CA GLY A 640 -19.69 27.81 -32.29
C GLY A 640 -20.51 28.43 -31.16
N THR A 641 -19.97 29.46 -30.51
CA THR A 641 -20.60 30.12 -29.35
C THR A 641 -20.93 31.57 -29.68
N THR A 642 -22.17 31.99 -29.36
CA THR A 642 -22.60 33.39 -29.41
C THR A 642 -22.67 33.95 -28.02
N ILE A 643 -22.00 35.08 -27.80
CA ILE A 643 -21.88 35.75 -26.50
C ILE A 643 -22.55 37.12 -26.63
N ALA A 644 -23.63 37.35 -25.87
CA ALA A 644 -24.30 38.64 -25.76
C ALA A 644 -24.00 39.22 -24.37
N THR A 645 -23.67 40.52 -24.32
CA THR A 645 -23.43 41.24 -23.06
C THR A 645 -24.19 42.56 -23.07
N ALA A 646 -25.05 42.78 -22.08
CA ALA A 646 -25.70 44.05 -21.83
C ALA A 646 -25.13 44.66 -20.54
N GLY A 647 -24.76 45.92 -20.55
CA GLY A 647 -24.10 46.53 -19.39
C GLY A 647 -24.15 48.06 -19.36
N LEU A 648 -23.55 48.55 -18.33
CA LEU A 648 -23.44 50.00 -18.05
C LEU A 648 -21.96 50.31 -17.75
N ARG A 649 -21.40 51.25 -18.49
CA ARG A 649 -20.06 51.80 -18.25
C ARG A 649 -20.16 53.22 -17.76
N PHE A 650 -19.22 53.61 -16.93
CA PHE A 650 -19.04 54.99 -16.51
C PHE A 650 -17.57 55.40 -16.71
N ASP A 651 -17.38 56.67 -16.92
CA ASP A 651 -16.07 57.28 -16.92
C ASP A 651 -16.12 58.64 -16.22
N LYS A 652 -15.01 58.99 -15.54
CA LYS A 652 -14.87 60.27 -14.85
C LYS A 652 -13.43 60.79 -14.93
N GLY A 653 -13.29 62.05 -15.37
CA GLY A 653 -12.07 62.78 -15.29
C GLY A 653 -11.74 63.15 -13.82
N LEU A 654 -10.51 62.94 -13.42
CA LEU A 654 -9.98 63.26 -12.11
C LEU A 654 -9.07 64.49 -12.24
N LYS A 655 -9.41 65.61 -11.58
CA LYS A 655 -8.58 66.83 -11.59
C LYS A 655 -7.43 66.66 -10.62
N ALA A 656 -6.21 66.86 -11.09
CA ALA A 656 -5.05 67.00 -10.23
C ALA A 656 -4.91 68.49 -9.84
N SER A 657 -4.52 68.79 -8.62
CA SER A 657 -4.48 70.16 -8.03
C SER A 657 -3.52 71.13 -8.72
N PHE A 658 -2.77 70.71 -9.72
CA PHE A 658 -1.76 71.49 -10.44
C PHE A 658 -2.03 71.64 -11.94
N GLN A 659 -3.16 71.13 -12.46
CA GLN A 659 -3.56 71.30 -13.87
C GLN A 659 -5.06 71.63 -13.98
N GLN A 660 -5.41 72.53 -14.93
CA GLN A 660 -6.81 72.93 -15.15
C GLN A 660 -7.65 71.88 -15.87
N ASP A 661 -7.04 71.01 -16.68
CA ASP A 661 -7.73 69.97 -17.45
C ASP A 661 -7.52 68.57 -16.84
N SER A 662 -8.56 67.71 -16.97
CA SER A 662 -8.51 66.34 -16.47
C SER A 662 -7.56 65.49 -17.34
N TRP A 663 -6.36 65.24 -16.82
CA TRP A 663 -5.39 64.35 -17.49
C TRP A 663 -5.52 62.88 -17.13
N LEU A 664 -6.24 62.56 -16.05
CA LEU A 664 -6.47 61.21 -15.53
C LEU A 664 -7.96 60.89 -15.60
N HIS A 665 -8.32 59.74 -16.17
CA HIS A 665 -9.69 59.26 -16.26
C HIS A 665 -9.83 57.89 -15.58
N LEU A 666 -10.79 57.82 -14.65
CA LEU A 666 -11.26 56.54 -14.08
C LEU A 666 -12.41 56.00 -14.96
N ARG A 667 -12.34 54.75 -15.29
CA ARG A 667 -13.38 54.04 -16.02
C ARG A 667 -13.82 52.80 -15.24
N GLY A 668 -15.09 52.47 -15.30
CA GLY A 668 -15.60 51.22 -14.72
C GLY A 668 -16.87 50.79 -15.45
N GLY A 669 -17.25 49.58 -15.20
CA GLY A 669 -18.45 49.04 -15.80
C GLY A 669 -18.92 47.75 -15.15
N VAL A 670 -20.23 47.49 -15.28
CA VAL A 670 -20.84 46.25 -14.90
C VAL A 670 -21.74 45.81 -16.02
N GLY A 671 -21.74 44.53 -16.32
CA GLY A 671 -22.60 43.94 -17.36
C GLY A 671 -23.06 42.53 -17.00
N TYR A 672 -24.06 42.10 -17.71
CA TYR A 672 -24.55 40.73 -17.67
C TYR A 672 -24.30 40.10 -19.03
N ARG A 673 -23.53 39.01 -19.02
CA ARG A 673 -23.16 38.22 -20.17
C ARG A 673 -24.05 36.96 -20.24
N ARG A 674 -24.49 36.59 -21.45
CA ARG A 674 -25.11 35.32 -21.75
C ARG A 674 -24.43 34.64 -22.94
N ALA A 675 -24.12 33.35 -22.78
CA ALA A 675 -23.56 32.49 -23.83
C ALA A 675 -24.65 31.56 -24.37
N SER A 676 -24.70 31.39 -25.70
CA SER A 676 -25.60 30.47 -26.39
C SER A 676 -24.89 29.75 -27.53
N GLY A 677 -25.41 28.62 -27.98
CA GLY A 677 -24.73 27.68 -28.88
C GLY A 677 -23.93 26.65 -28.10
N ASP A 678 -22.73 26.29 -28.58
CA ASP A 678 -21.94 25.23 -27.97
C ASP A 678 -21.27 25.75 -26.69
N ARG A 679 -21.79 25.31 -25.54
CA ARG A 679 -21.26 25.63 -24.21
C ARG A 679 -20.50 24.48 -23.60
N SER A 680 -20.75 23.25 -24.01
CA SER A 680 -19.92 22.06 -23.76
C SER A 680 -19.45 21.51 -25.09
N GLN A 681 -18.34 20.78 -25.09
CA GLN A 681 -17.77 20.24 -26.31
C GLN A 681 -17.48 18.77 -26.14
N LEU A 682 -17.79 18.00 -27.19
CA LEU A 682 -17.48 16.59 -27.27
C LEU A 682 -16.20 16.35 -28.09
N ALA A 683 -15.38 15.45 -27.60
CA ALA A 683 -14.25 14.90 -28.33
C ALA A 683 -14.55 13.42 -28.65
N ASP A 684 -14.57 13.08 -29.93
CA ASP A 684 -14.67 11.70 -30.41
C ASP A 684 -13.25 11.11 -30.48
N LEU A 685 -12.92 10.27 -29.53
CA LEU A 685 -11.58 9.72 -29.33
C LEU A 685 -11.63 8.20 -29.43
N ALA A 686 -10.50 7.58 -29.78
CA ALA A 686 -10.27 6.14 -29.74
C ALA A 686 -8.89 5.86 -29.21
N PHE A 687 -8.70 4.72 -28.54
CA PHE A 687 -7.36 4.26 -28.15
C PHE A 687 -6.50 3.94 -29.36
N ALA A 688 -5.19 4.16 -29.30
CA ALA A 688 -4.26 4.07 -30.43
C ALA A 688 -4.36 2.76 -31.23
N ASN A 689 -4.67 1.65 -30.56
CA ASN A 689 -4.78 0.33 -31.17
C ASN A 689 -6.25 -0.12 -31.39
N SER A 690 -7.18 0.80 -31.43
CA SER A 690 -8.61 0.53 -31.60
C SER A 690 -9.24 1.47 -32.64
N THR A 691 -10.25 0.97 -33.34
CA THR A 691 -11.12 1.78 -34.20
C THR A 691 -12.42 2.17 -33.50
N THR A 692 -12.64 1.65 -32.28
CA THR A 692 -13.83 1.97 -31.48
C THR A 692 -13.69 3.35 -30.88
N THR A 693 -14.53 4.29 -31.30
CA THR A 693 -14.60 5.65 -30.78
C THR A 693 -15.47 5.74 -29.54
N PHE A 694 -15.14 6.68 -28.69
CA PHE A 694 -15.95 7.10 -27.53
C PHE A 694 -15.99 8.61 -27.43
N ALA A 695 -17.12 9.15 -27.01
CA ALA A 695 -17.32 10.59 -26.88
C ALA A 695 -17.05 11.03 -25.43
N VAL A 696 -16.25 12.05 -25.26
CA VAL A 696 -15.90 12.64 -23.96
C VAL A 696 -16.24 14.12 -23.97
N GLU A 697 -17.00 14.56 -22.97
CA GLU A 697 -17.38 15.94 -22.77
C GLU A 697 -16.31 16.68 -21.94
N GLY A 698 -16.01 17.93 -22.32
CA GLY A 698 -15.16 18.85 -21.57
C GLY A 698 -15.97 19.78 -20.66
N ALA A 699 -15.29 20.38 -19.67
CA ALA A 699 -15.90 21.32 -18.73
C ALA A 699 -16.62 22.47 -19.45
N PRO A 700 -17.92 22.71 -19.19
CA PRO A 700 -18.70 23.71 -19.89
C PRO A 700 -18.31 25.16 -19.54
N ILE A 701 -18.55 26.09 -20.45
CA ILE A 701 -18.53 27.52 -20.13
C ILE A 701 -19.88 27.93 -19.51
N ALA A 702 -19.83 28.95 -18.63
CA ALA A 702 -21.07 29.42 -17.98
C ALA A 702 -22.10 29.95 -18.96
N ASP A 703 -23.38 29.57 -18.78
CA ASP A 703 -24.52 30.12 -19.49
C ASP A 703 -24.61 31.63 -19.34
N SER A 704 -24.36 32.09 -18.12
CA SER A 704 -24.41 33.52 -17.80
C SER A 704 -23.32 33.89 -16.80
N ALA A 705 -22.87 35.14 -16.88
CA ALA A 705 -21.89 35.71 -15.97
C ALA A 705 -22.08 37.20 -15.77
N VAL A 706 -21.73 37.68 -14.60
CA VAL A 706 -21.54 39.12 -14.34
C VAL A 706 -20.15 39.51 -14.83
N VAL A 707 -20.11 40.60 -15.61
CA VAL A 707 -18.86 41.19 -16.08
C VAL A 707 -18.60 42.47 -15.25
N ALA A 708 -17.40 42.64 -14.72
CA ALA A 708 -16.98 43.84 -14.01
C ALA A 708 -15.70 44.38 -14.64
N GLU A 709 -15.66 45.66 -14.91
CA GLU A 709 -14.52 46.36 -15.54
C GLU A 709 -14.09 47.52 -14.67
N LEU A 710 -12.77 47.71 -14.57
CA LEU A 710 -12.17 48.90 -13.93
C LEU A 710 -10.92 49.27 -14.72
N GLY A 711 -10.80 50.54 -15.02
CA GLY A 711 -9.65 51.07 -15.77
C GLY A 711 -9.26 52.46 -15.33
N LEU A 712 -7.98 52.75 -15.50
CA LEU A 712 -7.40 54.04 -15.30
C LEU A 712 -6.63 54.42 -16.57
N SER A 713 -6.93 55.60 -17.13
CA SER A 713 -6.21 56.10 -18.29
C SER A 713 -5.61 57.48 -17.99
N ALA A 714 -4.37 57.69 -18.41
CA ALA A 714 -3.64 58.93 -18.21
C ALA A 714 -3.11 59.43 -19.54
N TRP A 715 -3.34 60.71 -19.85
CA TRP A 715 -2.66 61.43 -20.93
C TRP A 715 -1.30 61.89 -20.43
N LEU A 716 -0.20 61.28 -20.96
CA LEU A 716 1.16 61.61 -20.65
C LEU A 716 1.61 62.88 -21.42
N THR A 717 1.10 63.05 -22.61
CA THR A 717 1.21 64.20 -23.47
C THR A 717 -0.08 64.33 -24.27
N PRO A 718 -0.33 65.44 -25.01
CA PRO A 718 -1.49 65.55 -25.89
C PRO A 718 -1.60 64.45 -26.95
N ARG A 719 -0.50 63.69 -27.18
CA ARG A 719 -0.43 62.63 -28.20
C ARG A 719 -0.20 61.24 -27.61
N GLN A 720 0.06 61.12 -26.32
CA GLN A 720 0.39 59.83 -25.70
C GLN A 720 -0.53 59.54 -24.52
N GLN A 721 -1.10 58.33 -24.53
CA GLN A 721 -1.98 57.85 -23.48
C GLN A 721 -1.47 56.50 -22.93
N LEU A 722 -1.52 56.35 -21.62
CA LEU A 722 -1.30 55.10 -20.93
C LEU A 722 -2.63 54.68 -20.30
N GLU A 723 -3.01 53.42 -20.48
CA GLU A 723 -4.22 52.84 -19.88
C GLU A 723 -3.86 51.58 -19.11
N LEU A 724 -4.40 51.43 -17.91
CA LEU A 724 -4.40 50.20 -17.11
C LEU A 724 -5.83 49.73 -16.96
N GLY A 725 -6.08 48.45 -17.19
CA GLY A 725 -7.41 47.90 -17.11
C GLY A 725 -7.42 46.56 -16.37
N TYR A 726 -8.49 46.34 -15.62
CA TYR A 726 -8.88 45.09 -15.06
C TYR A 726 -10.28 44.73 -15.60
N SER A 727 -10.47 43.43 -15.88
CA SER A 727 -11.80 42.90 -16.25
C SER A 727 -11.99 41.52 -15.64
N GLY A 728 -13.11 41.33 -14.94
CA GLY A 728 -13.50 40.05 -14.33
C GLY A 728 -14.83 39.54 -14.89
N GLN A 729 -14.96 38.23 -15.00
CA GLN A 729 -16.24 37.57 -15.29
C GLN A 729 -16.53 36.54 -14.22
N TYR A 730 -17.77 36.52 -13.71
CA TYR A 730 -18.20 35.70 -12.60
C TYR A 730 -19.48 34.99 -12.94
N GLY A 731 -19.39 33.73 -13.34
CA GLY A 731 -20.51 32.82 -13.59
C GLY A 731 -20.58 31.73 -12.55
N SER A 732 -21.64 30.93 -12.59
CA SER A 732 -21.81 29.80 -11.69
C SER A 732 -20.77 28.66 -11.94
N GLU A 733 -20.34 28.51 -13.19
CA GLU A 733 -19.48 27.43 -13.67
C GLU A 733 -18.13 27.95 -14.18
N SER A 734 -17.93 29.28 -14.23
CA SER A 734 -16.68 29.86 -14.71
C SER A 734 -16.34 31.16 -14.02
N ARG A 735 -15.05 31.42 -13.86
CA ARG A 735 -14.50 32.68 -13.39
C ARG A 735 -13.31 33.04 -14.25
N ASP A 736 -13.22 34.34 -14.56
CA ASP A 736 -12.09 34.87 -15.32
C ASP A 736 -11.66 36.21 -14.74
N HIS A 737 -10.37 36.42 -14.67
CA HIS A 737 -9.73 37.66 -14.23
C HIS A 737 -8.65 38.03 -15.24
N SER A 738 -8.65 39.28 -15.69
CA SER A 738 -7.59 39.77 -16.57
C SER A 738 -7.17 41.18 -16.22
N ALA A 739 -5.93 41.46 -16.49
CA ALA A 739 -5.35 42.79 -16.42
C ALA A 739 -4.67 43.10 -17.74
N ASN A 740 -4.69 44.37 -18.10
CA ASN A 740 -3.98 44.85 -19.29
C ASN A 740 -3.37 46.21 -19.06
N MET A 741 -2.32 46.49 -19.83
CA MET A 741 -1.67 47.80 -19.91
C MET A 741 -1.51 48.16 -21.39
N ARG A 742 -2.02 49.34 -21.77
CA ARG A 742 -1.92 49.85 -23.15
C ARG A 742 -1.22 51.16 -23.18
N TRP A 743 -0.32 51.32 -24.10
CA TRP A 743 0.28 52.57 -24.50
C TRP A 743 -0.16 52.91 -25.92
N SER A 744 -0.66 54.12 -26.12
CA SER A 744 -1.16 54.60 -27.42
C SER A 744 -0.46 55.93 -27.77
N VAL A 745 -0.16 56.15 -29.05
CA VAL A 745 0.45 57.36 -29.59
C VAL A 745 -0.37 57.80 -30.81
N ARG A 746 -0.64 59.10 -30.90
CA ARG A 746 -1.26 59.73 -32.08
C ARG A 746 -0.23 60.62 -32.79
N PHE A 747 -0.20 60.64 -34.10
CA PHE A 747 0.72 61.43 -34.92
C PHE A 747 0.04 61.88 -36.23
#